data_7fdcdc962f9e9b07c8518282b63b78d6
#
_entry.id   7fdcdc962f9e9b07c8518282b63b78d6
#
_cell.length_a   1.000
_cell.length_b   1.000
_cell.length_c   1.000
_cell.angle_alpha   90.00
_cell.angle_beta   90.00
_cell.angle_gamma   90.00
#
_symmetry.space_group_name_H-M   'P 1'
#
loop_
_entity.id
_entity.type
_entity.pdbx_description
1 polymer ?
#
loop_
_entity_poly.entity_id
_entity_poly.type
_entity_poly.pdbx_seq_one_letter_code
_entity_poly.pdbx_strand_id
1 'polypeptide(L)'
;MAWSAPEARDFLQDIPLYERAGIIVRMVNLWKNPPPKLQVKVTADASGSETTVHSSGLSVRSLRKFSVSATLGGKDLTPEELGELLSNGDGLIRFKGEWVRVDARKVRDLMDRWNQAARMMSSLGIPLVQGLRMLVNGPSGQLVQIPEPDEDCVMEPGQNLRQTLDILAGKVPVSIPELPSRLDALMRPYQKEGFSFLYRITERGFGACLADDMGLGKTLQAIAWLDALRRKGRLEGLPALIVAPASLLSNWKEEAQRFAPELILRIMHPSSPDPWQPENTLRRKECHAVITTYAMAARTSALADLHFPAIILDEAQAIKNAGSARSRAIRSLHGERRIALSGTPVENNLNELWSLMEFLNPGLLGSRKSFESFTRSLERGYAPLRRLVRPFILRRMKTDPALVPDLPDKTEIPAYCSLTPEQAALYQTQIDMLHAVLDEPDPAARLMLILPILARLKQICNHPAQFQGTDDYAPERSGKFRRLQELCASIAARQEKTILFTQFRSIIPHLHDLLSGIFGRSGLTLHGGTPIPERQNIVTAFQKESGPPFCILSLKAAGTGLTLTQASHVIHVDRWWNPAVENQATDRAYRIGQHRNVLVHRLICRGTIEDRIDAMLKDKRRMADDLFSGGPEQWLMN
;
A
#
# COMPACT_ATOMS: atom_id res chain seq x y z
N MET A 1 -15.44 24.29 -55.30
CA MET A 1 -16.44 23.25 -55.00
C MET A 1 -17.07 23.60 -53.68
N ALA A 2 -18.39 23.70 -53.58
CA ALA A 2 -19.06 23.83 -52.30
C ALA A 2 -19.39 22.39 -51.81
N TRP A 3 -18.87 22.01 -50.70
CA TRP A 3 -19.16 20.70 -50.12
C TRP A 3 -20.48 20.72 -49.34
N SER A 4 -21.26 19.68 -49.48
CA SER A 4 -22.40 19.48 -48.60
C SER A 4 -21.90 19.09 -47.18
N ALA A 5 -22.72 19.31 -46.16
CA ALA A 5 -22.38 18.97 -44.81
C ALA A 5 -21.98 17.48 -44.60
N PRO A 6 -22.61 16.50 -45.28
CA PRO A 6 -22.16 15.10 -45.25
C PRO A 6 -20.78 14.89 -45.86
N GLU A 7 -20.49 15.46 -47.01
CA GLU A 7 -19.19 15.34 -47.69
C GLU A 7 -18.06 15.96 -46.87
N ALA A 8 -18.32 17.11 -46.24
CA ALA A 8 -17.35 17.74 -45.34
C ALA A 8 -17.05 16.87 -44.09
N ARG A 9 -18.08 16.22 -43.55
CA ARG A 9 -17.93 15.28 -42.44
C ARG A 9 -17.05 14.10 -42.84
N ASP A 10 -17.35 13.44 -43.94
CA ASP A 10 -16.64 12.23 -44.39
C ASP A 10 -15.18 12.57 -44.70
N PHE A 11 -14.91 13.71 -45.34
CA PHE A 11 -13.56 14.21 -45.54
C PHE A 11 -12.80 14.43 -44.22
N LEU A 12 -13.43 15.04 -43.20
CA LEU A 12 -12.79 15.26 -41.88
C LEU A 12 -12.49 13.96 -41.13
N GLN A 13 -13.32 12.94 -41.33
CA GLN A 13 -13.07 11.61 -40.74
C GLN A 13 -11.90 10.90 -41.42
N ASP A 14 -11.70 11.11 -42.69
CA ASP A 14 -10.67 10.45 -43.49
C ASP A 14 -9.31 11.16 -43.44
N ILE A 15 -9.21 12.37 -42.87
CA ILE A 15 -7.92 13.10 -42.75
C ILE A 15 -6.81 12.23 -42.14
N PRO A 16 -7.03 11.50 -41.03
CA PRO A 16 -5.98 10.64 -40.47
C PRO A 16 -5.54 9.51 -41.40
N LEU A 17 -6.42 9.05 -42.30
CA LEU A 17 -6.11 8.08 -43.35
C LEU A 17 -5.24 8.71 -44.44
N TYR A 18 -5.58 9.93 -44.86
CA TYR A 18 -4.78 10.67 -45.84
C TYR A 18 -3.40 11.02 -45.34
N GLU A 19 -3.29 11.46 -44.08
CA GLU A 19 -1.98 11.74 -43.46
C GLU A 19 -1.11 10.48 -43.32
N ARG A 20 -1.69 9.32 -42.94
CA ARG A 20 -1.02 8.04 -42.94
C ARG A 20 -0.56 7.58 -44.31
N ALA A 21 -1.31 7.96 -45.36
CA ALA A 21 -0.94 7.67 -46.74
C ALA A 21 0.10 8.67 -47.32
N GLY A 22 0.60 9.62 -46.50
CA GLY A 22 1.58 10.61 -46.90
C GLY A 22 1.01 11.83 -47.62
N ILE A 23 -0.31 12.01 -47.63
CA ILE A 23 -0.99 13.14 -48.25
C ILE A 23 -1.05 14.31 -47.27
N ILE A 24 -0.46 15.43 -47.62
CA ILE A 24 -0.50 16.65 -46.80
C ILE A 24 -1.83 17.37 -47.02
N VAL A 25 -2.70 17.33 -45.99
CA VAL A 25 -3.96 18.04 -46.01
C VAL A 25 -3.76 19.47 -45.47
N ARG A 26 -3.93 20.48 -46.33
CA ARG A 26 -3.89 21.90 -45.92
C ARG A 26 -5.31 22.43 -45.80
N MET A 27 -5.71 22.80 -44.58
CA MET A 27 -7.01 23.41 -44.30
C MET A 27 -6.86 24.82 -43.75
N VAL A 28 -7.91 25.64 -43.93
CA VAL A 28 -8.02 26.95 -43.30
C VAL A 28 -8.07 26.79 -41.79
N ASN A 29 -7.50 27.73 -41.05
CA ASN A 29 -7.33 27.64 -39.57
C ASN A 29 -8.62 27.33 -38.77
N LEU A 30 -9.79 27.57 -39.32
CA LEU A 30 -11.10 27.23 -38.73
C LEU A 30 -11.32 25.72 -38.47
N TRP A 31 -10.53 24.84 -39.10
CA TRP A 31 -10.69 23.39 -39.05
C TRP A 31 -9.51 22.67 -38.38
N LYS A 32 -8.54 23.41 -37.79
CA LYS A 32 -7.41 22.82 -37.10
C LYS A 32 -7.80 22.13 -35.77
N ASN A 33 -8.91 22.57 -35.17
CA ASN A 33 -9.50 21.89 -34.03
C ASN A 33 -10.72 21.11 -34.49
N PRO A 34 -10.89 19.84 -34.09
CA PRO A 34 -12.10 19.10 -34.41
C PRO A 34 -13.33 19.86 -33.88
N PRO A 35 -14.44 19.91 -34.65
CA PRO A 35 -15.63 20.59 -34.19
C PRO A 35 -16.12 20.02 -32.87
N PRO A 36 -16.61 20.85 -31.93
CA PRO A 36 -17.12 20.37 -30.65
C PRO A 36 -18.22 19.34 -30.89
N LYS A 37 -18.14 18.24 -30.17
CA LYS A 37 -19.13 17.17 -30.21
C LYS A 37 -20.22 17.44 -29.17
N LEU A 38 -21.44 17.05 -29.50
CA LEU A 38 -22.54 16.99 -28.56
C LEU A 38 -22.32 15.73 -27.68
N GLN A 39 -22.27 15.91 -26.37
CA GLN A 39 -22.01 14.83 -25.41
C GLN A 39 -23.13 14.77 -24.37
N VAL A 40 -23.39 13.57 -23.84
CA VAL A 40 -24.30 13.36 -22.71
C VAL A 40 -23.51 13.50 -21.42
N LYS A 41 -23.98 14.40 -20.55
CA LYS A 41 -23.39 14.64 -19.23
C LYS A 41 -24.29 14.03 -18.16
N VAL A 42 -23.71 13.16 -17.36
CA VAL A 42 -24.38 12.56 -16.20
C VAL A 42 -23.76 13.17 -14.94
N THR A 43 -24.57 13.88 -14.17
CA THR A 43 -24.13 14.46 -12.89
C THR A 43 -24.61 13.59 -11.74
N ALA A 44 -23.70 13.16 -10.88
CA ALA A 44 -24.00 12.38 -9.68
C ALA A 44 -23.75 13.23 -8.43
N ASP A 45 -24.73 13.33 -7.53
CA ASP A 45 -24.59 14.09 -6.29
C ASP A 45 -25.14 13.37 -5.07
N ALA A 46 -24.59 13.71 -3.90
CA ALA A 46 -25.07 13.23 -2.62
C ALA A 46 -26.36 14.00 -2.24
N SER A 47 -27.36 13.31 -1.71
CA SER A 47 -28.53 13.98 -1.16
C SER A 47 -28.10 14.90 -0.02
N GLY A 48 -28.31 16.22 -0.20
CA GLY A 48 -28.08 17.19 0.83
C GLY A 48 -29.14 17.05 1.92
N SER A 49 -28.75 16.54 3.07
CA SER A 49 -29.23 16.95 4.38
C SER A 49 -28.28 16.40 5.43
N GLU A 50 -28.00 17.25 6.37
CA GLU A 50 -27.13 17.13 7.50
C GLU A 50 -27.30 15.84 8.31
N THR A 51 -26.14 15.34 8.75
CA THR A 51 -25.94 14.77 10.08
C THR A 51 -27.13 14.15 10.77
N THR A 52 -27.36 12.90 10.53
CA THR A 52 -27.67 11.98 11.60
C THR A 52 -26.64 10.86 11.56
N VAL A 53 -25.63 11.01 12.40
CA VAL A 53 -24.73 9.94 12.79
C VAL A 53 -25.57 8.95 13.59
N HIS A 54 -26.16 7.99 12.91
CA HIS A 54 -26.72 6.81 13.56
C HIS A 54 -25.76 5.65 13.41
N SER A 55 -25.35 5.20 14.56
CA SER A 55 -24.70 4.01 15.01
C SER A 55 -24.92 2.74 14.18
N SER A 56 -24.30 2.65 13.03
CA SER A 56 -23.96 1.37 12.38
C SER A 56 -22.98 1.64 11.25
N GLY A 57 -21.81 1.06 11.36
CA GLY A 57 -20.61 1.30 10.57
C GLY A 57 -20.84 1.51 9.08
N LEU A 58 -20.13 2.48 8.50
CA LEU A 58 -20.26 2.94 7.13
C LEU A 58 -21.68 3.47 6.83
N SER A 59 -22.09 4.51 7.52
CA SER A 59 -23.29 5.26 7.18
C SER A 59 -23.16 5.74 5.75
N VAL A 60 -23.87 5.04 4.93
CA VAL A 60 -24.06 5.11 3.51
C VAL A 60 -24.49 6.52 3.14
N ARG A 61 -23.54 7.43 2.92
CA ARG A 61 -23.83 8.58 2.08
C ARG A 61 -24.13 8.00 0.71
N SER A 62 -25.43 7.81 0.44
CA SER A 62 -25.87 7.32 -0.85
C SER A 62 -25.99 8.48 -1.81
N LEU A 63 -25.46 8.33 -3.00
CA LEU A 63 -25.77 9.19 -4.12
C LEU A 63 -27.22 8.90 -4.53
N ARG A 64 -28.08 9.89 -4.41
CA ARG A 64 -29.51 9.77 -4.77
C ARG A 64 -29.95 10.80 -5.79
N LYS A 65 -29.10 11.77 -6.13
CA LYS A 65 -29.37 12.76 -7.16
C LYS A 65 -28.51 12.45 -8.38
N PHE A 66 -29.16 11.95 -9.40
CA PHE A 66 -28.56 11.77 -10.72
C PHE A 66 -29.34 12.62 -11.72
N SER A 67 -28.66 13.47 -12.45
CA SER A 67 -29.24 14.25 -13.54
C SER A 67 -28.49 13.98 -14.84
N VAL A 68 -29.23 13.92 -15.93
CA VAL A 68 -28.71 13.71 -17.25
C VAL A 68 -28.99 14.98 -18.04
N SER A 69 -27.95 15.55 -18.61
CA SER A 69 -28.01 16.74 -19.48
C SER A 69 -27.15 16.53 -20.70
N ALA A 70 -27.24 17.44 -21.66
CA ALA A 70 -26.37 17.44 -22.82
C ALA A 70 -25.40 18.63 -22.74
N THR A 71 -24.16 18.42 -23.18
CA THR A 71 -23.12 19.45 -23.23
C THR A 71 -22.53 19.59 -24.62
N LEU A 72 -22.12 20.78 -24.94
CA LEU A 72 -21.44 21.11 -26.18
C LEU A 72 -20.14 21.84 -25.87
N GLY A 73 -18.98 21.22 -26.21
CA GLY A 73 -17.70 21.82 -25.89
C GLY A 73 -17.51 22.10 -24.39
N GLY A 74 -18.11 21.27 -23.49
CA GLY A 74 -18.05 21.44 -22.05
C GLY A 74 -19.04 22.45 -21.44
N LYS A 75 -19.94 23.07 -22.25
CA LYS A 75 -21.00 23.96 -21.77
C LYS A 75 -22.34 23.22 -21.77
N ASP A 76 -23.07 23.33 -20.67
CA ASP A 76 -24.41 22.73 -20.54
C ASP A 76 -25.40 23.41 -21.51
N LEU A 77 -26.22 22.59 -22.15
CA LEU A 77 -27.28 23.07 -23.07
C LEU A 77 -28.62 23.12 -22.30
N THR A 78 -29.43 24.14 -22.62
CA THR A 78 -30.82 24.15 -22.16
C THR A 78 -31.67 23.11 -22.90
N PRO A 79 -32.83 22.70 -22.38
CA PRO A 79 -33.72 21.77 -23.06
C PRO A 79 -34.16 22.28 -24.44
N GLU A 80 -34.36 23.60 -24.59
CA GLU A 80 -34.73 24.26 -25.84
C GLU A 80 -33.59 24.18 -26.87
N GLU A 81 -32.37 24.51 -26.45
CA GLU A 81 -31.17 24.45 -27.30
C GLU A 81 -30.86 23.02 -27.76
N LEU A 82 -31.05 22.04 -26.85
CA LEU A 82 -30.90 20.64 -27.22
C LEU A 82 -31.98 20.20 -28.22
N GLY A 83 -33.22 20.64 -28.02
CA GLY A 83 -34.34 20.39 -28.94
C GLY A 83 -34.05 20.91 -30.32
N GLU A 84 -33.51 22.13 -30.44
CA GLU A 84 -33.11 22.74 -31.71
C GLU A 84 -31.99 21.92 -32.40
N LEU A 85 -30.95 21.52 -31.67
CA LEU A 85 -29.86 20.73 -32.22
C LEU A 85 -30.32 19.35 -32.70
N LEU A 86 -31.18 18.68 -31.91
CA LEU A 86 -31.68 17.34 -32.24
C LEU A 86 -32.72 17.33 -33.38
N SER A 87 -33.40 18.46 -33.64
CA SER A 87 -34.35 18.59 -34.74
C SER A 87 -33.70 18.88 -36.10
N ASN A 88 -32.50 19.44 -36.09
CA ASN A 88 -31.73 19.74 -37.30
C ASN A 88 -31.05 18.51 -37.95
N GLY A 89 -31.18 17.30 -37.34
CA GLY A 89 -30.71 16.03 -37.89
C GLY A 89 -29.26 15.70 -37.56
N ASP A 90 -28.72 14.68 -38.25
CA ASP A 90 -27.36 14.20 -38.06
C ASP A 90 -26.35 14.94 -38.93
N GLY A 91 -25.17 15.26 -38.43
CA GLY A 91 -24.08 15.82 -39.23
C GLY A 91 -23.42 17.04 -38.60
N LEU A 92 -22.86 17.90 -39.46
CA LEU A 92 -22.30 19.20 -39.08
C LEU A 92 -23.40 20.25 -39.14
N ILE A 93 -23.71 20.85 -38.01
CA ILE A 93 -24.77 21.85 -37.85
C ILE A 93 -24.12 23.15 -37.39
N ARG A 94 -24.57 24.29 -37.89
CA ARG A 94 -24.13 25.59 -37.40
C ARG A 94 -25.04 26.04 -36.26
N PHE A 95 -24.46 26.03 -35.05
CA PHE A 95 -25.17 26.41 -33.83
C PHE A 95 -24.43 27.56 -33.13
N LYS A 96 -25.13 28.65 -32.83
CA LYS A 96 -24.57 29.89 -32.24
C LYS A 96 -23.31 30.41 -32.94
N GLY A 97 -23.25 30.25 -34.27
CA GLY A 97 -22.11 30.71 -35.07
C GLY A 97 -20.95 29.75 -35.24
N GLU A 98 -20.93 28.66 -34.48
CA GLU A 98 -19.91 27.61 -34.54
C GLU A 98 -20.41 26.35 -35.24
N TRP A 99 -19.51 25.63 -35.91
CA TRP A 99 -19.83 24.32 -36.47
C TRP A 99 -19.74 23.25 -35.43
N VAL A 100 -20.81 22.46 -35.26
CA VAL A 100 -20.98 21.42 -34.24
C VAL A 100 -21.25 20.10 -34.92
N ARG A 101 -20.62 19.05 -34.43
CA ARG A 101 -20.92 17.68 -34.85
C ARG A 101 -22.01 17.09 -33.97
N VAL A 102 -23.15 16.73 -34.59
CA VAL A 102 -24.30 16.13 -33.91
C VAL A 102 -24.60 14.76 -34.49
N ASP A 103 -24.73 13.76 -33.62
CA ASP A 103 -25.34 12.46 -33.91
C ASP A 103 -26.63 12.37 -33.06
N ALA A 104 -27.71 12.89 -33.63
CA ALA A 104 -28.96 13.06 -32.89
C ALA A 104 -29.56 11.74 -32.44
N ARG A 105 -29.37 10.65 -33.19
CA ARG A 105 -29.89 9.32 -32.84
C ARG A 105 -29.13 8.75 -31.67
N LYS A 106 -27.80 8.79 -31.75
CA LYS A 106 -26.90 8.29 -30.68
C LYS A 106 -27.11 9.04 -29.38
N VAL A 107 -27.21 10.38 -29.43
CA VAL A 107 -27.42 11.21 -28.24
C VAL A 107 -28.77 10.94 -27.60
N ARG A 108 -29.86 10.79 -28.38
CA ARG A 108 -31.17 10.42 -27.81
C ARG A 108 -31.12 9.05 -27.12
N ASP A 109 -30.59 8.03 -27.79
CA ASP A 109 -30.47 6.68 -27.23
C ASP A 109 -29.64 6.68 -25.94
N LEU A 110 -28.51 7.39 -25.92
CA LEU A 110 -27.69 7.55 -24.70
C LEU A 110 -28.45 8.28 -23.59
N MET A 111 -29.15 9.37 -23.91
CA MET A 111 -29.94 10.09 -22.90
C MET A 111 -31.07 9.26 -22.34
N ASP A 112 -31.76 8.48 -23.13
CA ASP A 112 -32.87 7.62 -22.67
C ASP A 112 -32.34 6.51 -21.76
N ARG A 113 -31.26 5.82 -22.15
CA ARG A 113 -30.60 4.81 -21.35
C ARG A 113 -30.12 5.37 -20.01
N TRP A 114 -29.46 6.53 -20.02
CA TRP A 114 -28.95 7.18 -18.83
C TRP A 114 -30.07 7.74 -17.94
N ASN A 115 -31.15 8.28 -18.51
CA ASN A 115 -32.32 8.70 -17.74
C ASN A 115 -32.98 7.52 -17.03
N GLN A 116 -33.10 6.37 -17.68
CA GLN A 116 -33.62 5.15 -17.05
C GLN A 116 -32.68 4.67 -15.93
N ALA A 117 -31.38 4.61 -16.18
CA ALA A 117 -30.39 4.26 -15.18
C ALA A 117 -30.38 5.25 -14.01
N ALA A 118 -30.43 6.55 -14.26
CA ALA A 118 -30.48 7.60 -13.24
C ALA A 118 -31.71 7.48 -12.31
N ARG A 119 -32.88 7.17 -12.85
CA ARG A 119 -34.10 6.90 -12.05
C ARG A 119 -33.93 5.68 -11.15
N MET A 120 -33.39 4.58 -11.67
CA MET A 120 -33.10 3.36 -10.87
C MET A 120 -32.07 3.66 -9.77
N MET A 121 -30.97 4.33 -10.11
CA MET A 121 -29.92 4.70 -9.18
C MET A 121 -30.44 5.65 -8.08
N SER A 122 -31.28 6.59 -8.43
CA SER A 122 -31.88 7.53 -7.47
C SER A 122 -32.83 6.84 -6.51
N SER A 123 -33.59 5.83 -6.94
CA SER A 123 -34.52 5.07 -6.10
C SER A 123 -33.81 4.11 -5.15
N LEU A 124 -32.79 3.42 -5.62
CA LEU A 124 -32.02 2.45 -4.83
C LEU A 124 -31.02 3.11 -3.88
N GLY A 125 -30.50 4.28 -4.26
CA GLY A 125 -29.38 4.93 -3.58
C GLY A 125 -28.07 4.18 -3.80
N ILE A 126 -27.10 4.80 -4.42
CA ILE A 126 -25.77 4.20 -4.66
C ILE A 126 -24.83 4.60 -3.54
N PRO A 127 -24.11 3.68 -2.89
CA PRO A 127 -23.07 4.02 -1.93
C PRO A 127 -22.07 5.01 -2.51
N LEU A 128 -21.66 6.01 -1.74
CA LEU A 128 -20.71 7.04 -2.18
C LEU A 128 -19.42 6.44 -2.77
N VAL A 129 -18.96 5.36 -2.18
CA VAL A 129 -17.78 4.59 -2.64
C VAL A 129 -17.96 4.05 -4.06
N GLN A 130 -19.15 3.57 -4.40
CA GLN A 130 -19.49 3.15 -5.76
C GLN A 130 -19.54 4.34 -6.72
N GLY A 131 -20.10 5.46 -6.29
CA GLY A 131 -20.12 6.69 -7.08
C GLY A 131 -18.72 7.21 -7.40
N LEU A 132 -17.80 7.17 -6.44
CA LEU A 132 -16.38 7.51 -6.66
C LEU A 132 -15.74 6.60 -7.72
N ARG A 133 -16.04 5.31 -7.68
CA ARG A 133 -15.56 4.35 -8.68
C ARG A 133 -16.10 4.67 -10.09
N MET A 134 -17.38 5.02 -10.19
CA MET A 134 -18.01 5.39 -11.46
C MET A 134 -17.35 6.62 -12.08
N LEU A 135 -17.00 7.63 -11.26
CA LEU A 135 -16.34 8.87 -11.73
C LEU A 135 -14.91 8.63 -12.26
N VAL A 136 -14.21 7.62 -11.75
CA VAL A 136 -12.81 7.34 -12.14
C VAL A 136 -12.70 6.36 -13.29
N ASN A 137 -13.53 5.32 -13.31
CA ASN A 137 -13.41 4.18 -14.23
C ASN A 137 -14.56 4.06 -15.22
N GLY A 138 -15.52 5.00 -15.18
CA GLY A 138 -16.78 4.84 -15.88
C GLY A 138 -17.69 3.78 -15.23
N PRO A 139 -18.89 3.57 -15.74
CA PRO A 139 -19.95 2.79 -15.12
C PRO A 139 -19.78 1.28 -15.34
N SER A 140 -18.77 0.65 -14.75
CA SER A 140 -18.64 -0.81 -14.71
C SER A 140 -19.01 -1.37 -13.33
N GLY A 141 -20.29 -1.64 -13.08
CA GLY A 141 -20.77 -2.20 -11.82
C GLY A 141 -21.95 -3.15 -11.99
N GLN A 142 -21.85 -4.37 -11.46
CA GLN A 142 -22.81 -5.46 -11.61
C GLN A 142 -24.15 -5.32 -10.85
N LEU A 143 -24.43 -4.20 -10.16
CA LEU A 143 -25.65 -4.06 -9.35
C LEU A 143 -26.80 -3.32 -10.04
N VAL A 144 -26.51 -2.57 -11.11
CA VAL A 144 -27.49 -1.92 -11.99
C VAL A 144 -26.98 -2.09 -13.41
N GLN A 145 -27.86 -2.35 -14.38
CA GLN A 145 -27.51 -2.28 -15.81
C GLN A 145 -27.21 -0.81 -16.16
N ILE A 146 -25.96 -0.41 -15.89
CA ILE A 146 -25.47 0.93 -16.20
C ILE A 146 -24.94 0.86 -17.63
N PRO A 147 -25.32 1.80 -18.51
CA PRO A 147 -24.79 1.84 -19.86
C PRO A 147 -23.25 1.86 -19.84
N GLU A 148 -22.63 1.14 -20.77
CA GLU A 148 -21.18 1.20 -20.91
C GLU A 148 -20.71 2.63 -21.21
N PRO A 149 -19.53 3.06 -20.72
CA PRO A 149 -19.00 4.38 -21.05
C PRO A 149 -18.76 4.46 -22.55
N ASP A 150 -19.42 5.41 -23.17
CA ASP A 150 -19.20 5.79 -24.56
C ASP A 150 -18.31 7.04 -24.58
N GLU A 151 -17.54 7.25 -25.63
CA GLU A 151 -16.74 8.47 -25.84
C GLU A 151 -17.60 9.75 -25.81
N ASP A 152 -18.89 9.61 -26.07
CA ASP A 152 -19.85 10.70 -26.10
C ASP A 152 -20.63 10.87 -24.78
N CYS A 153 -20.22 10.18 -23.70
CA CYS A 153 -20.80 10.30 -22.36
C CYS A 153 -19.73 10.72 -21.33
N VAL A 154 -19.97 11.83 -20.63
CA VAL A 154 -19.09 12.35 -19.58
C VAL A 154 -19.82 12.28 -18.23
N MET A 155 -19.21 11.68 -17.23
CA MET A 155 -19.72 11.67 -15.87
C MET A 155 -18.99 12.73 -15.04
N GLU A 156 -19.75 13.62 -14.41
CA GLU A 156 -19.21 14.68 -13.54
C GLU A 156 -19.78 14.60 -12.11
N PRO A 157 -18.97 14.97 -11.10
CA PRO A 157 -19.47 15.10 -9.74
C PRO A 157 -20.36 16.33 -9.60
N GLY A 158 -21.50 16.18 -8.94
CA GLY A 158 -22.32 17.30 -8.50
C GLY A 158 -21.63 18.12 -7.40
N GLN A 159 -22.24 19.23 -6.98
CA GLN A 159 -21.61 20.19 -6.09
C GLN A 159 -21.17 19.57 -4.74
N ASN A 160 -22.04 18.80 -4.08
CA ASN A 160 -21.72 18.18 -2.79
C ASN A 160 -20.66 17.10 -2.92
N LEU A 161 -20.72 16.32 -4.01
CA LEU A 161 -19.72 15.29 -4.27
C LEU A 161 -18.36 15.91 -4.63
N ARG A 162 -18.35 17.00 -5.41
CA ARG A 162 -17.14 17.77 -5.73
C ARG A 162 -16.51 18.33 -4.46
N GLN A 163 -17.30 18.93 -3.56
CA GLN A 163 -16.80 19.38 -2.26
C GLN A 163 -16.20 18.26 -1.44
N THR A 164 -16.82 17.08 -1.44
CA THR A 164 -16.25 15.90 -0.76
C THR A 164 -14.92 15.48 -1.38
N LEU A 165 -14.81 15.45 -2.71
CA LEU A 165 -13.56 15.16 -3.41
C LEU A 165 -12.47 16.20 -3.10
N ASP A 166 -12.79 17.47 -3.07
CA ASP A 166 -11.84 18.55 -2.74
C ASP A 166 -11.35 18.46 -1.30
N ILE A 167 -12.21 18.04 -0.37
CA ILE A 167 -11.80 17.75 1.02
C ILE A 167 -10.88 16.53 1.07
N LEU A 168 -11.22 15.44 0.37
CA LEU A 168 -10.38 14.25 0.29
C LEU A 168 -9.01 14.56 -0.34
N ALA A 169 -9.00 15.45 -1.33
CA ALA A 169 -7.77 15.94 -1.98
C ALA A 169 -6.98 16.95 -1.11
N GLY A 170 -7.53 17.39 0.02
CA GLY A 170 -6.86 18.36 0.91
C GLY A 170 -6.93 19.82 0.44
N LYS A 171 -7.74 20.13 -0.58
CA LYS A 171 -7.90 21.49 -1.11
C LYS A 171 -8.76 22.38 -0.21
N VAL A 172 -9.69 21.77 0.53
CA VAL A 172 -10.57 22.48 1.45
C VAL A 172 -10.11 22.20 2.89
N PRO A 173 -9.82 23.23 3.69
CA PRO A 173 -9.42 23.04 5.07
C PRO A 173 -10.57 22.42 5.90
N VAL A 174 -10.24 21.45 6.72
CA VAL A 174 -11.13 20.83 7.70
C VAL A 174 -10.68 21.26 9.09
N SER A 175 -11.60 21.58 9.98
CA SER A 175 -11.27 21.85 11.37
C SER A 175 -10.68 20.59 12.02
N ILE A 176 -9.38 20.61 12.25
CA ILE A 176 -8.64 19.52 12.88
C ILE A 176 -8.47 19.86 14.36
N PRO A 177 -8.68 18.91 15.29
CA PRO A 177 -8.46 19.17 16.70
C PRO A 177 -7.02 19.59 16.98
N GLU A 178 -6.85 20.57 17.83
CA GLU A 178 -5.52 20.95 18.30
C GLU A 178 -4.87 19.78 19.04
N LEU A 179 -3.59 19.59 18.80
CA LEU A 179 -2.81 18.62 19.55
C LEU A 179 -2.54 19.16 20.96
N PRO A 180 -2.53 18.30 22.01
CA PRO A 180 -2.04 18.70 23.31
C PRO A 180 -0.61 19.25 23.19
N SER A 181 -0.26 20.29 23.94
CA SER A 181 1.04 20.98 23.86
C SER A 181 2.23 20.02 23.93
N ARG A 182 2.12 18.95 24.71
CA ARG A 182 3.14 17.91 24.82
C ARG A 182 3.32 17.14 23.50
N LEU A 183 2.23 16.72 22.86
CA LEU A 183 2.29 16.03 21.56
C LEU A 183 2.71 16.97 20.45
N ASP A 184 2.22 18.21 20.48
CA ASP A 184 2.56 19.21 19.48
C ASP A 184 4.06 19.54 19.48
N ALA A 185 4.67 19.65 20.66
CA ALA A 185 6.10 19.88 20.79
C ALA A 185 6.98 18.69 20.34
N LEU A 186 6.47 17.46 20.44
CA LEU A 186 7.22 16.23 20.13
C LEU A 186 7.07 15.78 18.68
N MET A 187 5.94 16.09 18.04
CA MET A 187 5.64 15.65 16.68
C MET A 187 6.33 16.52 15.64
N ARG A 188 7.00 15.88 14.70
CA ARG A 188 7.59 16.55 13.54
C ARG A 188 6.49 17.09 12.59
N PRO A 189 6.77 18.10 11.76
CA PRO A 189 5.76 18.69 10.86
C PRO A 189 5.03 17.63 10.01
N TYR A 190 5.75 16.70 9.39
CA TYR A 190 5.14 15.66 8.60
C TYR A 190 4.26 14.70 9.44
N GLN A 191 4.57 14.47 10.71
CA GLN A 191 3.74 13.65 11.59
C GLN A 191 2.42 14.35 11.93
N LYS A 192 2.45 15.67 12.10
CA LYS A 192 1.23 16.49 12.26
C LYS A 192 0.35 16.45 10.99
N GLU A 193 0.98 16.46 9.81
CA GLU A 193 0.26 16.26 8.54
C GLU A 193 -0.39 14.88 8.46
N GLY A 194 0.31 13.82 8.89
CA GLY A 194 -0.24 12.47 8.91
C GLY A 194 -1.39 12.32 9.89
N PHE A 195 -1.31 12.92 11.08
CA PHE A 195 -2.42 13.03 12.01
C PHE A 195 -3.61 13.74 11.37
N SER A 196 -3.36 14.89 10.74
CA SER A 196 -4.36 15.68 10.03
C SER A 196 -5.02 14.91 8.89
N PHE A 197 -4.25 14.14 8.14
CA PHE A 197 -4.75 13.26 7.09
C PHE A 197 -5.68 12.18 7.67
N LEU A 198 -5.23 11.44 8.70
CA LEU A 198 -6.04 10.41 9.34
C LEU A 198 -7.36 10.98 9.85
N TYR A 199 -7.31 12.13 10.52
CA TYR A 199 -8.50 12.79 11.06
C TYR A 199 -9.45 13.22 9.95
N ARG A 200 -8.95 13.90 8.92
CA ARG A 200 -9.74 14.40 7.79
C ARG A 200 -10.49 13.30 7.05
N ILE A 201 -9.80 12.18 6.76
CA ILE A 201 -10.40 11.06 6.02
C ILE A 201 -11.45 10.34 6.87
N THR A 202 -11.12 10.04 8.13
CA THR A 202 -12.00 9.23 8.99
C THR A 202 -13.23 9.98 9.47
N GLU A 203 -13.18 11.29 9.68
CA GLU A 203 -14.36 12.10 10.00
C GLU A 203 -15.36 12.19 8.83
N ARG A 204 -14.94 11.84 7.64
CA ARG A 204 -15.82 11.74 6.46
C ARG A 204 -16.38 10.33 6.24
N GLY A 205 -16.13 9.41 7.17
CA GLY A 205 -16.60 8.03 7.11
C GLY A 205 -15.82 7.14 6.15
N PHE A 206 -14.60 7.56 5.73
CA PHE A 206 -13.70 6.75 4.92
C PHE A 206 -12.59 6.16 5.79
N GLY A 207 -12.09 5.01 5.36
CA GLY A 207 -10.89 4.42 5.93
C GLY A 207 -9.62 5.01 5.33
N ALA A 208 -8.57 5.14 6.14
CA ALA A 208 -7.29 5.74 5.78
C ALA A 208 -6.12 4.76 5.97
N CYS A 209 -5.18 4.79 5.03
CA CYS A 209 -3.92 4.05 5.13
C CYS A 209 -2.76 5.03 5.32
N LEU A 210 -2.04 4.90 6.44
CA LEU A 210 -0.78 5.58 6.65
C LEU A 210 0.35 4.65 6.22
N ALA A 211 0.86 4.89 5.02
CA ALA A 211 1.82 4.03 4.32
C ALA A 211 3.26 4.57 4.37
N ASP A 212 3.56 5.39 5.38
CA ASP A 212 4.89 5.95 5.62
C ASP A 212 5.94 4.85 5.79
N ASP A 213 7.15 5.11 5.36
CA ASP A 213 8.29 4.22 5.61
C ASP A 213 8.43 3.86 7.08
N MET A 214 9.02 2.71 7.36
CA MET A 214 9.24 2.26 8.74
C MET A 214 10.14 3.24 9.50
N GLY A 215 9.78 3.51 10.76
CA GLY A 215 10.52 4.45 11.63
C GLY A 215 10.14 5.92 11.45
N LEU A 216 9.18 6.28 10.59
CA LEU A 216 8.62 7.63 10.50
C LEU A 216 7.56 7.94 11.59
N GLY A 217 7.37 7.04 12.56
CA GLY A 217 6.49 7.29 13.71
C GLY A 217 5.00 7.13 13.42
N LYS A 218 4.61 6.12 12.61
CA LYS A 218 3.20 5.79 12.34
C LYS A 218 2.39 5.55 13.61
N THR A 219 2.97 4.83 14.58
CA THR A 219 2.33 4.56 15.88
C THR A 219 2.01 5.83 16.63
N LEU A 220 2.95 6.79 16.70
CA LEU A 220 2.75 8.10 17.33
C LEU A 220 1.61 8.88 16.68
N GLN A 221 1.55 8.91 15.35
CA GLN A 221 0.48 9.57 14.60
C GLN A 221 -0.90 8.93 14.90
N ALA A 222 -0.95 7.60 14.99
CA ALA A 222 -2.17 6.87 15.34
C ALA A 222 -2.57 7.07 16.81
N ILE A 223 -1.63 7.16 17.75
CA ILE A 223 -1.88 7.50 19.16
C ILE A 223 -2.46 8.92 19.27
N ALA A 224 -1.87 9.89 18.57
CA ALA A 224 -2.37 11.27 18.54
C ALA A 224 -3.82 11.33 18.01
N TRP A 225 -4.13 10.53 16.99
CA TRP A 225 -5.47 10.42 16.44
C TRP A 225 -6.45 9.76 17.44
N LEU A 226 -6.06 8.68 18.12
CA LEU A 226 -6.88 8.06 19.18
C LEU A 226 -7.14 9.03 20.35
N ASP A 227 -6.13 9.78 20.77
CA ASP A 227 -6.28 10.77 21.83
C ASP A 227 -7.24 11.91 21.43
N ALA A 228 -7.19 12.34 20.17
CA ALA A 228 -8.17 13.31 19.65
C ALA A 228 -9.60 12.76 19.68
N LEU A 229 -9.82 11.49 19.35
CA LEU A 229 -11.12 10.82 19.46
C LEU A 229 -11.57 10.73 20.94
N ARG A 230 -10.67 10.38 21.87
CA ARG A 230 -10.93 10.34 23.31
C ARG A 230 -11.41 11.71 23.80
N ARG A 231 -10.66 12.77 23.51
CA ARG A 231 -11.00 14.14 23.92
C ARG A 231 -12.33 14.63 23.36
N LYS A 232 -12.78 14.08 22.23
CA LYS A 232 -14.11 14.35 21.67
C LYS A 232 -15.22 13.43 22.19
N GLY A 233 -14.94 12.58 23.19
CA GLY A 233 -15.92 11.64 23.75
C GLY A 233 -16.32 10.51 22.79
N ARG A 234 -15.56 10.29 21.70
CA ARG A 234 -15.89 9.29 20.68
C ARG A 234 -15.51 7.85 21.07
N LEU A 235 -14.79 7.68 22.17
CA LEU A 235 -14.37 6.38 22.72
C LEU A 235 -15.13 6.03 24.01
N GLU A 236 -16.23 6.71 24.28
CA GLU A 236 -17.10 6.41 25.42
C GLU A 236 -17.99 5.21 25.09
N GLY A 237 -17.99 4.21 25.96
CA GLY A 237 -18.83 3.01 25.83
C GLY A 237 -18.09 1.78 25.34
N LEU A 238 -17.61 1.72 24.10
CA LEU A 238 -16.80 0.64 23.56
C LEU A 238 -15.40 1.17 23.19
N PRO A 239 -14.31 0.47 23.60
CA PRO A 239 -12.96 0.91 23.25
C PRO A 239 -12.67 0.75 21.76
N ALA A 240 -11.71 1.53 21.24
CA ALA A 240 -11.13 1.28 19.93
C ALA A 240 -10.40 -0.06 19.90
N LEU A 241 -10.39 -0.74 18.76
CA LEU A 241 -9.66 -2.00 18.57
C LEU A 241 -8.37 -1.77 17.79
N ILE A 242 -7.23 -2.16 18.36
CA ILE A 242 -5.93 -2.16 17.68
C ILE A 242 -5.53 -3.61 17.43
N VAL A 243 -5.27 -3.97 16.18
CA VAL A 243 -4.78 -5.30 15.80
C VAL A 243 -3.35 -5.17 15.31
N ALA A 244 -2.41 -5.82 16.00
CA ALA A 244 -0.98 -5.69 15.74
C ALA A 244 -0.26 -7.05 15.83
N PRO A 245 0.96 -7.18 15.31
CA PRO A 245 1.84 -8.31 15.63
C PRO A 245 2.10 -8.44 17.12
N ALA A 246 2.23 -9.69 17.64
CA ALA A 246 2.44 -9.94 19.07
C ALA A 246 3.65 -9.20 19.66
N SER A 247 4.69 -9.00 18.86
CA SER A 247 5.90 -8.29 19.25
C SER A 247 5.72 -6.78 19.48
N LEU A 248 4.61 -6.20 19.01
CA LEU A 248 4.35 -4.76 19.12
C LEU A 248 3.35 -4.42 20.24
N LEU A 249 2.75 -5.41 20.91
CA LEU A 249 1.74 -5.17 21.95
C LEU A 249 2.27 -4.30 23.09
N SER A 250 3.45 -4.63 23.61
CA SER A 250 4.10 -3.86 24.69
C SER A 250 4.52 -2.48 24.22
N ASN A 251 5.09 -2.39 23.01
CA ASN A 251 5.53 -1.12 22.44
C ASN A 251 4.36 -0.12 22.29
N TRP A 252 3.20 -0.57 21.82
CA TRP A 252 2.01 0.27 21.76
C TRP A 252 1.58 0.82 23.10
N LYS A 253 1.63 -0.04 24.13
CA LYS A 253 1.28 0.36 25.51
C LYS A 253 2.27 1.39 26.06
N GLU A 254 3.58 1.13 25.89
CA GLU A 254 4.65 2.02 26.34
C GLU A 254 4.61 3.38 25.61
N GLU A 255 4.43 3.37 24.30
CA GLU A 255 4.29 4.61 23.51
C GLU A 255 3.05 5.41 23.90
N ALA A 256 1.90 4.74 24.12
CA ALA A 256 0.70 5.42 24.57
C ALA A 256 0.90 6.05 25.95
N GLN A 257 1.50 5.34 26.91
CA GLN A 257 1.80 5.89 28.23
C GLN A 257 2.76 7.09 28.15
N ARG A 258 3.72 7.02 27.23
CA ARG A 258 4.70 8.09 27.05
C ARG A 258 4.11 9.34 26.41
N PHE A 259 3.29 9.19 25.37
CA PHE A 259 2.85 10.31 24.52
C PHE A 259 1.44 10.80 24.87
N ALA A 260 0.56 9.91 25.27
CA ALA A 260 -0.84 10.21 25.64
C ALA A 260 -1.23 9.44 26.92
N PRO A 261 -0.71 9.81 28.10
CA PRO A 261 -0.89 9.05 29.36
C PRO A 261 -2.35 8.91 29.78
N GLU A 262 -3.23 9.80 29.35
CA GLU A 262 -4.67 9.70 29.59
C GLU A 262 -5.39 8.68 28.70
N LEU A 263 -4.74 8.20 27.64
CA LEU A 263 -5.26 7.17 26.74
C LEU A 263 -4.98 5.77 27.34
N ILE A 264 -5.98 5.23 28.02
CA ILE A 264 -5.85 3.93 28.70
C ILE A 264 -5.95 2.80 27.66
N LEU A 265 -4.86 2.03 27.48
CA LEU A 265 -4.80 0.83 26.65
C LEU A 265 -4.79 -0.44 27.48
N ARG A 266 -5.63 -1.42 27.10
CA ARG A 266 -5.63 -2.79 27.64
C ARG A 266 -5.17 -3.79 26.58
N ILE A 267 -4.57 -4.89 27.01
CA ILE A 267 -4.09 -5.96 26.11
C ILE A 267 -5.07 -7.13 26.18
N MET A 268 -5.55 -7.58 25.02
CA MET A 268 -6.30 -8.83 24.86
C MET A 268 -5.36 -9.91 24.28
N HIS A 269 -4.58 -10.50 25.15
CA HIS A 269 -3.66 -11.59 24.80
C HIS A 269 -3.34 -12.44 26.05
N PRO A 270 -3.17 -13.78 25.94
CA PRO A 270 -2.88 -14.66 27.09
C PRO A 270 -1.59 -14.32 27.86
N SER A 271 -0.64 -13.61 27.23
CA SER A 271 0.58 -13.16 27.91
C SER A 271 0.37 -11.95 28.83
N SER A 272 -0.82 -11.33 28.83
CA SER A 272 -1.16 -10.24 29.75
C SER A 272 -1.57 -10.79 31.10
N PRO A 273 -1.10 -10.22 32.21
CA PRO A 273 -1.55 -10.63 33.55
C PRO A 273 -3.05 -10.44 33.79
N ASP A 274 -3.65 -9.43 33.15
CA ASP A 274 -5.08 -9.13 33.19
C ASP A 274 -5.59 -8.85 31.76
N PRO A 275 -5.89 -9.91 30.98
CA PRO A 275 -6.30 -9.75 29.62
C PRO A 275 -7.74 -9.19 29.54
N TRP A 276 -7.94 -8.22 28.64
CA TRP A 276 -9.26 -7.72 28.32
C TRP A 276 -10.11 -8.83 27.66
N GLN A 277 -11.38 -8.91 28.04
CA GLN A 277 -12.32 -9.92 27.54
C GLN A 277 -13.54 -9.25 26.92
N PRO A 278 -13.94 -9.61 25.68
CA PRO A 278 -15.05 -8.99 24.98
C PRO A 278 -16.41 -9.26 25.63
N GLU A 279 -16.54 -10.34 26.38
CA GLU A 279 -17.78 -10.74 27.08
C GLU A 279 -18.02 -9.89 28.33
N ASN A 280 -16.99 -9.33 28.93
CA ASN A 280 -17.09 -8.54 30.16
C ASN A 280 -17.53 -7.10 29.88
N THR A 281 -18.85 -6.89 29.87
CA THR A 281 -19.47 -5.57 29.56
C THR A 281 -19.09 -4.48 30.57
N LEU A 282 -18.82 -4.81 31.84
CA LEU A 282 -18.44 -3.83 32.86
C LEU A 282 -17.04 -3.26 32.57
N ARG A 283 -16.10 -4.11 32.12
CA ARG A 283 -14.74 -3.68 31.80
C ARG A 283 -14.57 -2.99 30.45
N ARG A 284 -15.60 -2.97 29.61
CA ARG A 284 -15.56 -2.25 28.31
C ARG A 284 -15.33 -0.75 28.47
N LYS A 285 -15.81 -0.18 29.57
CA LYS A 285 -15.68 1.26 29.88
C LYS A 285 -14.40 1.64 30.60
N GLU A 286 -13.58 0.65 31.03
CA GLU A 286 -12.35 0.91 31.80
C GLU A 286 -11.16 1.31 30.92
N CYS A 287 -11.28 1.29 29.60
CA CYS A 287 -10.21 1.62 28.67
C CYS A 287 -10.73 2.30 27.42
N HIS A 288 -9.88 3.10 26.79
CA HIS A 288 -10.16 3.82 25.55
C HIS A 288 -9.81 3.00 24.31
N ALA A 289 -8.83 2.08 24.44
CA ALA A 289 -8.45 1.19 23.35
C ALA A 289 -8.00 -0.18 23.87
N VAL A 290 -8.26 -1.22 23.07
CA VAL A 290 -7.82 -2.59 23.30
C VAL A 290 -6.89 -3.00 22.17
N ILE A 291 -5.73 -3.55 22.53
CA ILE A 291 -4.78 -4.07 21.57
C ILE A 291 -4.74 -5.59 21.61
N THR A 292 -4.78 -6.22 20.46
CA THR A 292 -4.73 -7.67 20.28
C THR A 292 -3.89 -8.08 19.08
N THR A 293 -3.68 -9.39 18.92
CA THR A 293 -2.98 -9.92 17.76
C THR A 293 -3.94 -10.34 16.64
N TYR A 294 -3.44 -10.38 15.41
CA TYR A 294 -4.19 -10.89 14.26
C TYR A 294 -4.72 -12.31 14.47
N ALA A 295 -3.95 -13.16 15.17
CA ALA A 295 -4.37 -14.52 15.46
C ALA A 295 -5.50 -14.58 16.49
N MET A 296 -5.42 -13.76 17.53
CA MET A 296 -6.48 -13.66 18.55
C MET A 296 -7.75 -13.03 17.97
N ALA A 297 -7.62 -11.93 17.24
CA ALA A 297 -8.76 -11.28 16.58
C ALA A 297 -9.50 -12.23 15.61
N ALA A 298 -8.77 -13.10 14.91
CA ALA A 298 -9.38 -14.08 14.01
C ALA A 298 -10.03 -15.27 14.72
N ARG A 299 -9.62 -15.59 15.97
CA ARG A 299 -10.16 -16.71 16.74
C ARG A 299 -11.33 -16.31 17.64
N THR A 300 -11.41 -15.06 18.03
CA THR A 300 -12.42 -14.57 18.99
C THR A 300 -13.65 -14.08 18.22
N SER A 301 -14.61 -14.97 18.01
CA SER A 301 -15.85 -14.66 17.26
C SER A 301 -16.65 -13.51 17.85
N ALA A 302 -16.66 -13.37 19.18
CA ALA A 302 -17.36 -12.29 19.89
C ALA A 302 -16.94 -10.87 19.45
N LEU A 303 -15.76 -10.70 18.84
CA LEU A 303 -15.34 -9.41 18.29
C LEU A 303 -16.11 -9.03 17.02
N ALA A 304 -16.61 -9.98 16.26
CA ALA A 304 -17.38 -9.72 15.06
C ALA A 304 -18.78 -9.13 15.35
N ASP A 305 -19.32 -9.42 16.54
CA ASP A 305 -20.62 -8.91 16.96
C ASP A 305 -20.55 -7.49 17.56
N LEU A 306 -19.34 -6.97 17.79
CA LEU A 306 -19.12 -5.66 18.37
C LEU A 306 -18.95 -4.59 17.28
N HIS A 307 -19.52 -3.39 17.53
CA HIS A 307 -19.37 -2.22 16.66
C HIS A 307 -18.37 -1.25 17.27
N PHE A 308 -17.12 -1.35 16.86
CA PHE A 308 -16.05 -0.52 17.41
C PHE A 308 -16.12 0.93 16.89
N PRO A 309 -15.88 1.95 17.74
CA PRO A 309 -15.78 3.35 17.29
C PRO A 309 -14.59 3.57 16.35
N ALA A 310 -13.56 2.72 16.49
CA ALA A 310 -12.39 2.75 15.63
C ALA A 310 -11.70 1.38 15.58
N ILE A 311 -11.16 1.02 14.42
CA ILE A 311 -10.30 -0.16 14.23
C ILE A 311 -8.99 0.29 13.57
N ILE A 312 -7.86 -0.06 14.18
CA ILE A 312 -6.53 0.19 13.64
C ILE A 312 -5.85 -1.15 13.37
N LEU A 313 -5.36 -1.33 12.14
CA LEU A 313 -4.47 -2.44 11.81
C LEU A 313 -3.03 -1.93 11.75
N ASP A 314 -2.18 -2.45 12.60
CA ASP A 314 -0.73 -2.21 12.52
C ASP A 314 -0.04 -3.34 11.77
N GLU A 315 0.95 -3.00 10.93
CA GLU A 315 1.56 -3.92 9.96
C GLU A 315 0.47 -4.61 9.12
N ALA A 316 -0.38 -3.79 8.46
CA ALA A 316 -1.59 -4.23 7.77
C ALA A 316 -1.32 -5.21 6.60
N GLN A 317 -0.06 -5.37 6.16
CA GLN A 317 0.33 -6.45 5.24
C GLN A 317 -0.01 -7.86 5.79
N ALA A 318 -0.31 -7.99 7.07
CA ALA A 318 -0.79 -9.24 7.66
C ALA A 318 -2.11 -9.76 7.05
N ILE A 319 -2.91 -8.88 6.42
CA ILE A 319 -4.17 -9.22 5.73
C ILE A 319 -4.06 -9.23 4.21
N LYS A 320 -2.86 -9.17 3.63
CA LYS A 320 -2.62 -9.09 2.19
C LYS A 320 -3.23 -10.25 1.38
N ASN A 321 -3.24 -11.45 1.95
CA ASN A 321 -3.88 -12.60 1.31
C ASN A 321 -5.39 -12.61 1.59
N ALA A 322 -6.16 -12.08 0.65
CA ALA A 322 -7.61 -11.95 0.73
C ALA A 322 -8.35 -13.28 0.99
N GLY A 323 -7.80 -14.40 0.52
CA GLY A 323 -8.38 -15.75 0.67
C GLY A 323 -8.12 -16.41 2.03
N SER A 324 -7.20 -15.87 2.85
CA SER A 324 -6.88 -16.48 4.15
C SER A 324 -8.02 -16.31 5.17
N ALA A 325 -8.20 -17.29 6.05
CA ALA A 325 -9.19 -17.22 7.12
C ALA A 325 -8.97 -16.00 8.02
N ARG A 326 -7.71 -15.68 8.33
CA ARG A 326 -7.31 -14.49 9.08
C ARG A 326 -7.80 -13.21 8.40
N SER A 327 -7.53 -13.04 7.12
CA SER A 327 -7.91 -11.85 6.38
C SER A 327 -9.42 -11.68 6.30
N ARG A 328 -10.16 -12.78 6.12
CA ARG A 328 -11.63 -12.76 6.14
C ARG A 328 -12.18 -12.32 7.49
N ALA A 329 -11.67 -12.91 8.58
CA ALA A 329 -12.08 -12.57 9.95
C ALA A 329 -11.80 -11.10 10.30
N ILE A 330 -10.65 -10.55 9.89
CA ILE A 330 -10.35 -9.13 10.15
C ILE A 330 -11.26 -8.20 9.34
N ARG A 331 -11.59 -8.55 8.09
CA ARG A 331 -12.49 -7.75 7.27
C ARG A 331 -13.96 -7.80 7.72
N SER A 332 -14.37 -8.86 8.43
CA SER A 332 -15.73 -8.94 8.99
C SER A 332 -15.92 -8.13 10.29
N LEU A 333 -14.86 -7.56 10.86
CA LEU A 333 -14.98 -6.69 12.03
C LEU A 333 -15.74 -5.41 11.68
N HIS A 334 -16.65 -4.99 12.57
CA HIS A 334 -17.44 -3.79 12.41
C HIS A 334 -16.81 -2.61 13.13
N GLY A 335 -16.48 -1.55 12.38
CA GLY A 335 -15.90 -0.32 12.92
C GLY A 335 -16.34 0.90 12.15
N GLU A 336 -16.66 2.00 12.88
CA GLU A 336 -17.05 3.27 12.27
C GLU A 336 -15.90 3.92 11.51
N ARG A 337 -14.70 3.88 12.11
CA ARG A 337 -13.47 4.44 11.55
C ARG A 337 -12.45 3.34 11.39
N ARG A 338 -11.82 3.27 10.24
CA ARG A 338 -10.85 2.23 9.92
C ARG A 338 -9.53 2.85 9.50
N ILE A 339 -8.45 2.43 10.13
CA ILE A 339 -7.08 2.85 9.81
C ILE A 339 -6.22 1.63 9.58
N ALA A 340 -5.35 1.72 8.59
CA ALA A 340 -4.28 0.77 8.36
C ALA A 340 -2.93 1.48 8.42
N LEU A 341 -2.00 0.92 9.17
CA LEU A 341 -0.61 1.32 9.24
C LEU A 341 0.23 0.26 8.52
N SER A 342 1.02 0.65 7.54
CA SER A 342 1.88 -0.27 6.79
C SER A 342 3.11 0.48 6.27
N GLY A 343 4.27 -0.16 6.26
CA GLY A 343 5.45 0.36 5.54
C GLY A 343 5.39 0.05 4.05
N THR A 344 4.56 -0.93 3.66
CA THR A 344 4.47 -1.44 2.29
C THR A 344 3.02 -1.83 1.98
N PRO A 345 2.21 -0.90 1.46
CA PRO A 345 0.80 -1.18 1.17
C PRO A 345 0.60 -2.20 0.04
N VAL A 346 1.59 -2.34 -0.85
CA VAL A 346 1.66 -3.37 -1.90
C VAL A 346 3.08 -3.93 -1.94
N GLU A 347 3.22 -5.25 -1.82
CA GLU A 347 4.52 -5.92 -1.81
C GLU A 347 4.75 -6.79 -3.05
N ASN A 348 3.78 -7.62 -3.42
CA ASN A 348 3.95 -8.64 -4.44
C ASN A 348 2.99 -8.50 -5.62
N ASN A 349 1.75 -8.11 -5.39
CA ASN A 349 0.74 -8.00 -6.43
C ASN A 349 -0.41 -7.05 -6.02
N LEU A 350 -1.18 -6.62 -7.00
CA LEU A 350 -2.30 -5.69 -6.80
C LEU A 350 -3.45 -6.27 -5.97
N ASN A 351 -3.58 -7.59 -5.85
CA ASN A 351 -4.60 -8.20 -4.99
C ASN A 351 -4.38 -7.91 -3.51
N GLU A 352 -3.13 -7.59 -3.11
CA GLU A 352 -2.83 -7.12 -1.76
C GLU A 352 -3.48 -5.76 -1.49
N LEU A 353 -3.44 -4.86 -2.49
CA LEU A 353 -4.12 -3.56 -2.44
C LEU A 353 -5.64 -3.75 -2.34
N TRP A 354 -6.21 -4.68 -3.10
CA TRP A 354 -7.64 -5.00 -3.01
C TRP A 354 -8.03 -5.41 -1.58
N SER A 355 -7.26 -6.29 -0.96
CA SER A 355 -7.55 -6.77 0.41
C SER A 355 -7.49 -5.65 1.45
N LEU A 356 -6.52 -4.75 1.31
CA LEU A 356 -6.35 -3.58 2.18
C LEU A 356 -7.51 -2.58 2.00
N MET A 357 -7.86 -2.26 0.75
CA MET A 357 -8.93 -1.33 0.45
C MET A 357 -10.30 -1.89 0.82
N GLU A 358 -10.52 -3.21 0.68
CA GLU A 358 -11.76 -3.86 1.11
C GLU A 358 -11.93 -3.82 2.64
N PHE A 359 -10.84 -3.80 3.41
CA PHE A 359 -10.91 -3.50 4.84
C PHE A 359 -11.22 -2.03 5.08
N LEU A 360 -10.52 -1.10 4.44
CA LEU A 360 -10.65 0.34 4.69
C LEU A 360 -11.96 0.91 4.15
N ASN A 361 -12.25 0.66 2.89
CA ASN A 361 -13.37 1.21 2.13
C ASN A 361 -14.06 0.11 1.33
N PRO A 362 -14.88 -0.72 1.98
CA PRO A 362 -15.52 -1.88 1.33
C PRO A 362 -16.24 -1.49 0.04
N GLY A 363 -15.98 -2.25 -1.02
CA GLY A 363 -16.60 -2.04 -2.34
C GLY A 363 -15.92 -0.98 -3.22
N LEU A 364 -14.92 -0.21 -2.73
CA LEU A 364 -14.22 0.82 -3.52
C LEU A 364 -13.57 0.23 -4.78
N LEU A 365 -12.95 -0.92 -4.67
CA LEU A 365 -12.32 -1.62 -5.79
C LEU A 365 -13.25 -2.69 -6.42
N GLY A 366 -14.50 -2.78 -5.97
CA GLY A 366 -15.47 -3.78 -6.41
C GLY A 366 -15.17 -5.19 -5.96
N SER A 367 -15.84 -6.19 -6.55
CA SER A 367 -15.56 -7.58 -6.24
C SER A 367 -14.14 -7.96 -6.65
N ARG A 368 -13.57 -8.95 -5.98
CA ARG A 368 -12.23 -9.44 -6.32
C ARG A 368 -12.09 -9.85 -7.79
N LYS A 369 -13.10 -10.53 -8.33
CA LYS A 369 -13.11 -10.94 -9.75
C LYS A 369 -13.12 -9.74 -10.70
N SER A 370 -13.96 -8.73 -10.41
CA SER A 370 -14.00 -7.48 -11.20
C SER A 370 -12.66 -6.74 -11.14
N PHE A 371 -12.02 -6.71 -9.97
CA PHE A 371 -10.72 -6.07 -9.79
C PHE A 371 -9.61 -6.79 -10.56
N GLU A 372 -9.58 -8.12 -10.52
CA GLU A 372 -8.62 -8.93 -11.28
C GLU A 372 -8.81 -8.74 -12.81
N SER A 373 -10.05 -8.64 -13.28
CA SER A 373 -10.34 -8.31 -14.68
C SER A 373 -9.88 -6.91 -15.06
N PHE A 374 -10.20 -5.92 -14.21
CA PHE A 374 -9.79 -4.53 -14.40
C PHE A 374 -8.26 -4.38 -14.43
N THR A 375 -7.54 -5.02 -13.52
CA THR A 375 -6.07 -4.91 -13.48
C THR A 375 -5.39 -5.58 -14.68
N ARG A 376 -5.99 -6.61 -15.28
CA ARG A 376 -5.51 -7.21 -16.54
C ARG A 376 -5.70 -6.28 -17.75
N SER A 377 -6.71 -5.41 -17.74
CA SER A 377 -6.96 -4.47 -18.82
C SER A 377 -6.09 -3.20 -18.75
N LEU A 378 -5.30 -3.03 -17.69
CA LEU A 378 -4.41 -1.87 -17.50
C LEU A 378 -3.08 -2.00 -18.29
N GLU A 379 -3.19 -2.19 -19.62
CA GLU A 379 -2.02 -2.33 -20.51
C GLU A 379 -1.13 -1.08 -20.58
N ARG A 380 -1.64 0.11 -20.22
CA ARG A 380 -0.96 1.42 -20.33
C ARG A 380 -0.59 2.06 -18.99
N GLY A 381 -0.50 1.27 -17.91
CA GLY A 381 -0.08 1.76 -16.59
C GLY A 381 -1.22 1.93 -15.58
N TYR A 382 -0.87 2.19 -14.33
CA TYR A 382 -1.78 2.14 -13.16
C TYR A 382 -2.48 3.47 -12.85
N ALA A 383 -2.51 4.45 -13.78
CA ALA A 383 -3.08 5.78 -13.52
C ALA A 383 -4.54 5.76 -13.04
N PRO A 384 -5.48 5.00 -13.63
CA PRO A 384 -6.86 4.94 -13.13
C PRO A 384 -6.96 4.38 -11.71
N LEU A 385 -6.24 3.30 -11.43
CA LEU A 385 -6.20 2.70 -10.09
C LEU A 385 -5.59 3.66 -9.07
N ARG A 386 -4.51 4.35 -9.45
CA ARG A 386 -3.86 5.36 -8.62
C ARG A 386 -4.82 6.49 -8.25
N ARG A 387 -5.57 7.03 -9.20
CA ARG A 387 -6.57 8.08 -8.95
C ARG A 387 -7.61 7.64 -7.91
N LEU A 388 -8.03 6.39 -7.97
CA LEU A 388 -9.07 5.85 -7.09
C LEU A 388 -8.59 5.64 -5.64
N VAL A 389 -7.36 5.16 -5.43
CA VAL A 389 -6.88 4.77 -4.10
C VAL A 389 -6.10 5.87 -3.38
N ARG A 390 -5.47 6.76 -4.12
CA ARG A 390 -4.58 7.80 -3.58
C ARG A 390 -5.20 8.70 -2.50
N PRO A 391 -6.47 9.13 -2.58
CA PRO A 391 -7.07 9.96 -1.54
C PRO A 391 -7.06 9.30 -0.14
N PHE A 392 -6.97 7.97 -0.10
CA PHE A 392 -7.06 7.16 1.10
C PHE A 392 -5.71 6.62 1.59
N ILE A 393 -4.63 6.90 0.85
CA ILE A 393 -3.27 6.44 1.19
C ILE A 393 -2.33 7.62 1.26
N LEU A 394 -1.71 7.83 2.42
CA LEU A 394 -0.60 8.75 2.59
C LEU A 394 0.70 7.94 2.67
N ARG A 395 1.62 8.16 1.73
CA ARG A 395 2.93 7.50 1.69
C ARG A 395 4.03 8.55 1.63
N ARG A 396 4.97 8.48 2.56
CA ARG A 396 6.17 9.31 2.60
C ARG A 396 7.38 8.42 2.78
N MET A 397 8.46 8.80 2.12
CA MET A 397 9.70 8.02 2.10
C MET A 397 10.76 8.71 2.93
N LYS A 398 11.57 7.95 3.66
CA LYS A 398 12.71 8.48 4.44
C LYS A 398 13.81 9.10 3.58
N THR A 399 13.83 8.73 2.29
CA THR A 399 14.79 9.25 1.32
C THR A 399 14.48 10.68 0.89
N ASP A 400 13.36 11.25 1.31
CA ASP A 400 13.04 12.65 1.09
C ASP A 400 13.72 13.51 2.17
N PRO A 401 14.76 14.30 1.83
CA PRO A 401 15.50 15.13 2.79
C PRO A 401 14.63 16.21 3.43
N ALA A 402 13.54 16.62 2.76
CA ALA A 402 12.63 17.63 3.30
C ALA A 402 11.83 17.10 4.51
N LEU A 403 11.61 15.79 4.57
CA LEU A 403 10.87 15.16 5.68
C LEU A 403 11.75 14.87 6.90
N VAL A 404 12.96 14.38 6.68
CA VAL A 404 13.87 13.94 7.75
C VAL A 404 15.30 14.45 7.47
N PRO A 405 15.55 15.76 7.64
CA PRO A 405 16.85 16.35 7.33
C PRO A 405 18.00 15.80 8.21
N ASP A 406 17.66 15.26 9.38
CA ASP A 406 18.67 14.74 10.34
C ASP A 406 19.02 13.27 10.09
N LEU A 407 18.40 12.59 9.11
CA LEU A 407 18.72 11.21 8.83
C LEU A 407 19.92 11.15 7.87
N PRO A 408 21.02 10.48 8.23
CA PRO A 408 22.19 10.37 7.37
C PRO A 408 21.90 9.53 6.12
N ASP A 409 22.82 9.50 5.18
CA ASP A 409 22.67 8.77 3.93
C ASP A 409 22.62 7.25 4.13
N LYS A 410 21.83 6.59 3.27
CA LYS A 410 21.80 5.14 3.13
C LYS A 410 22.32 4.75 1.74
N THR A 411 23.39 3.98 1.71
CA THR A 411 23.98 3.47 0.47
C THR A 411 23.83 1.96 0.38
N GLU A 412 23.23 1.46 -0.70
CA GLU A 412 23.05 0.03 -0.96
C GLU A 412 24.14 -0.46 -1.91
N ILE A 413 24.92 -1.43 -1.48
CA ILE A 413 26.08 -1.96 -2.20
C ILE A 413 25.86 -3.45 -2.49
N PRO A 414 25.69 -3.85 -3.76
CA PRO A 414 25.72 -5.27 -4.11
C PRO A 414 27.14 -5.81 -3.94
N ALA A 415 27.31 -6.76 -3.05
CA ALA A 415 28.57 -7.46 -2.83
C ALA A 415 28.53 -8.81 -3.59
N TYR A 416 29.03 -8.80 -4.80
CA TYR A 416 29.04 -9.99 -5.64
C TYR A 416 30.08 -11.01 -5.18
N CYS A 417 29.68 -12.29 -5.17
CA CYS A 417 30.49 -13.43 -4.80
C CYS A 417 30.53 -14.43 -5.97
N SER A 418 31.61 -15.16 -6.11
CA SER A 418 31.71 -16.29 -7.04
C SER A 418 31.61 -17.60 -6.28
N LEU A 419 30.95 -18.60 -6.86
CA LEU A 419 30.96 -19.95 -6.28
C LEU A 419 32.36 -20.54 -6.33
N THR A 420 32.74 -21.30 -5.30
CA THR A 420 33.93 -22.16 -5.37
C THR A 420 33.65 -23.35 -6.28
N PRO A 421 34.69 -24.07 -6.77
CA PRO A 421 34.48 -25.27 -7.58
C PRO A 421 33.60 -26.32 -6.90
N GLU A 422 33.76 -26.51 -5.60
CA GLU A 422 32.90 -27.39 -4.79
C GLU A 422 31.45 -26.92 -4.77
N GLN A 423 31.20 -25.62 -4.49
CA GLN A 423 29.88 -25.06 -4.55
C GLN A 423 29.24 -25.20 -5.94
N ALA A 424 30.00 -24.97 -7.00
CA ALA A 424 29.50 -25.06 -8.36
C ALA A 424 29.07 -26.49 -8.72
N ALA A 425 29.82 -27.51 -8.33
CA ALA A 425 29.48 -28.91 -8.55
C ALA A 425 28.20 -29.31 -7.80
N LEU A 426 28.10 -28.97 -6.51
CA LEU A 426 26.90 -29.22 -5.73
C LEU A 426 25.68 -28.46 -6.29
N TYR A 427 25.89 -27.23 -6.74
CA TYR A 427 24.85 -26.40 -7.32
C TYR A 427 24.29 -26.99 -8.60
N GLN A 428 25.19 -27.46 -9.50
CA GLN A 428 24.79 -28.11 -10.75
C GLN A 428 23.97 -29.37 -10.51
N THR A 429 24.36 -30.21 -9.55
CA THR A 429 23.59 -31.41 -9.17
C THR A 429 22.15 -31.05 -8.77
N GLN A 430 21.94 -29.94 -8.03
CA GLN A 430 20.59 -29.50 -7.65
C GLN A 430 19.82 -28.91 -8.84
N ILE A 431 20.50 -28.29 -9.80
CA ILE A 431 19.88 -27.82 -11.06
C ILE A 431 19.40 -29.01 -11.90
N ASP A 432 20.20 -30.07 -12.02
CA ASP A 432 19.84 -31.28 -12.76
C ASP A 432 18.60 -31.94 -12.10
N MET A 433 18.55 -32.01 -10.77
CA MET A 433 17.35 -32.44 -10.03
C MET A 433 16.14 -31.53 -10.29
N LEU A 434 16.33 -30.22 -10.36
CA LEU A 434 15.26 -29.27 -10.65
C LEU A 434 14.68 -29.51 -12.06
N HIS A 435 15.54 -29.75 -13.05
CA HIS A 435 15.08 -30.08 -14.41
C HIS A 435 14.23 -31.34 -14.41
N ALA A 436 14.66 -32.41 -13.73
CA ALA A 436 13.87 -33.63 -13.63
C ALA A 436 12.50 -33.43 -12.98
N VAL A 437 12.40 -32.53 -12.00
CA VAL A 437 11.13 -32.20 -11.33
C VAL A 437 10.20 -31.34 -12.20
N LEU A 438 10.73 -30.57 -13.14
CA LEU A 438 9.89 -29.74 -14.03
C LEU A 438 9.04 -30.60 -14.98
N ASP A 439 9.43 -31.84 -15.25
CA ASP A 439 8.70 -32.81 -16.07
C ASP A 439 7.54 -33.50 -15.29
N GLU A 440 7.42 -33.25 -13.98
CA GLU A 440 6.31 -33.76 -13.16
C GLU A 440 4.96 -33.19 -13.65
N PRO A 441 3.99 -34.04 -14.02
CA PRO A 441 2.74 -33.60 -14.63
C PRO A 441 1.80 -32.90 -13.64
N ASP A 442 1.81 -33.26 -12.34
CA ASP A 442 0.95 -32.63 -11.34
C ASP A 442 1.55 -31.30 -10.85
N PRO A 443 0.88 -30.14 -11.07
CA PRO A 443 1.37 -28.83 -10.63
C PRO A 443 1.55 -28.72 -9.10
N ALA A 444 0.74 -29.41 -8.31
CA ALA A 444 0.82 -29.35 -6.84
C ALA A 444 2.01 -30.17 -6.33
N ALA A 445 2.20 -31.39 -6.85
CA ALA A 445 3.35 -32.22 -6.55
C ALA A 445 4.65 -31.53 -6.98
N ARG A 446 4.69 -30.98 -8.21
CA ARG A 446 5.80 -30.21 -8.73
C ARG A 446 6.22 -29.06 -7.80
N LEU A 447 5.25 -28.26 -7.33
CA LEU A 447 5.54 -27.15 -6.42
C LEU A 447 6.12 -27.62 -5.08
N MET A 448 5.62 -28.72 -4.53
CA MET A 448 6.15 -29.31 -3.29
C MET A 448 7.60 -29.80 -3.43
N LEU A 449 8.00 -30.25 -4.62
CA LEU A 449 9.37 -30.70 -4.89
C LEU A 449 10.32 -29.54 -5.20
N ILE A 450 9.85 -28.50 -5.89
CA ILE A 450 10.65 -27.33 -6.25
C ILE A 450 11.11 -26.54 -5.02
N LEU A 451 10.23 -26.28 -4.05
CA LEU A 451 10.54 -25.42 -2.90
C LEU A 451 11.75 -25.91 -2.07
N PRO A 452 11.89 -27.21 -1.74
CA PRO A 452 13.09 -27.71 -1.07
C PRO A 452 14.36 -27.54 -1.91
N ILE A 453 14.30 -27.75 -3.23
CA ILE A 453 15.47 -27.58 -4.12
C ILE A 453 15.92 -26.13 -4.11
N LEU A 454 15.00 -25.17 -4.23
CA LEU A 454 15.32 -23.75 -4.14
C LEU A 454 15.99 -23.37 -2.80
N ALA A 455 15.53 -23.96 -1.70
CA ALA A 455 16.16 -23.76 -0.40
C ALA A 455 17.59 -24.34 -0.34
N ARG A 456 17.81 -25.53 -0.90
CA ARG A 456 19.13 -26.18 -1.00
C ARG A 456 20.10 -25.36 -1.88
N LEU A 457 19.66 -24.86 -3.02
CA LEU A 457 20.45 -23.98 -3.89
C LEU A 457 20.97 -22.75 -3.12
N LYS A 458 20.11 -22.13 -2.29
CA LYS A 458 20.50 -21.01 -1.44
C LYS A 458 21.46 -21.41 -0.31
N GLN A 459 21.29 -22.60 0.29
CA GLN A 459 22.23 -23.13 1.27
C GLN A 459 23.61 -23.35 0.66
N ILE A 460 23.68 -23.91 -0.56
CA ILE A 460 24.95 -24.10 -1.28
C ILE A 460 25.61 -22.75 -1.58
N CYS A 461 24.84 -21.73 -1.99
CA CYS A 461 25.35 -20.38 -2.17
C CYS A 461 25.96 -19.81 -0.89
N ASN A 462 25.39 -20.10 0.28
CA ASN A 462 25.93 -19.66 1.55
C ASN A 462 27.22 -20.41 1.90
N HIS A 463 27.14 -21.75 2.03
CA HIS A 463 28.28 -22.60 2.35
C HIS A 463 27.99 -24.07 2.03
N PRO A 464 28.95 -24.85 1.44
CA PRO A 464 28.76 -26.29 1.19
C PRO A 464 28.34 -27.06 2.44
N ALA A 465 29.00 -26.82 3.57
CA ALA A 465 28.70 -27.48 4.84
C ALA A 465 27.24 -27.28 5.29
N GLN A 466 26.63 -26.13 5.01
CA GLN A 466 25.23 -25.88 5.34
C GLN A 466 24.27 -26.81 4.59
N PHE A 467 24.59 -27.14 3.36
CA PHE A 467 23.82 -28.08 2.53
C PHE A 467 24.11 -29.54 2.92
N GLN A 468 25.39 -29.86 3.18
CA GLN A 468 25.85 -31.20 3.53
C GLN A 468 25.52 -31.59 4.97
N GLY A 469 25.23 -30.60 5.84
CA GLY A 469 25.00 -30.83 7.27
C GLY A 469 26.28 -31.16 8.05
N THR A 470 27.42 -30.64 7.60
CA THR A 470 28.73 -30.81 8.27
C THR A 470 29.12 -29.55 9.03
N ASP A 471 30.09 -29.66 9.94
CA ASP A 471 30.55 -28.53 10.77
C ASP A 471 31.79 -27.80 10.20
N ASP A 472 32.30 -28.22 9.03
CA ASP A 472 33.46 -27.59 8.39
C ASP A 472 33.09 -26.36 7.58
N TYR A 473 32.98 -25.22 8.27
CA TYR A 473 32.66 -23.90 7.70
C TYR A 473 33.92 -23.08 7.39
N ALA A 474 34.99 -23.70 6.89
CA ALA A 474 36.20 -23.00 6.49
C ALA A 474 35.89 -21.94 5.41
N PRO A 475 36.34 -20.68 5.59
CA PRO A 475 36.00 -19.58 4.69
C PRO A 475 36.42 -19.83 3.22
N GLU A 476 37.46 -20.60 3.01
CA GLU A 476 38.01 -20.94 1.67
C GLU A 476 37.05 -21.79 0.85
N ARG A 477 36.15 -22.52 1.48
CA ARG A 477 35.14 -23.35 0.82
C ARG A 477 33.93 -22.58 0.30
N SER A 478 33.77 -21.29 0.69
CA SER A 478 32.63 -20.48 0.29
C SER A 478 33.03 -19.10 -0.21
N GLY A 479 32.54 -18.75 -1.40
CA GLY A 479 32.73 -17.40 -1.94
C GLY A 479 32.11 -16.31 -1.07
N LYS A 480 30.97 -16.59 -0.41
CA LYS A 480 30.34 -15.64 0.54
C LYS A 480 31.14 -15.49 1.82
N PHE A 481 31.67 -16.57 2.40
CA PHE A 481 32.46 -16.50 3.62
C PHE A 481 33.77 -15.75 3.39
N ARG A 482 34.46 -15.97 2.27
CA ARG A 482 35.60 -15.13 1.88
C ARG A 482 35.25 -13.65 1.80
N ARG A 483 34.14 -13.33 1.12
CA ARG A 483 33.68 -11.94 0.99
C ARG A 483 33.27 -11.32 2.33
N LEU A 484 32.63 -12.10 3.21
CA LEU A 484 32.32 -11.68 4.57
C LEU A 484 33.59 -11.39 5.36
N GLN A 485 34.60 -12.24 5.26
CA GLN A 485 35.89 -12.07 5.94
C GLN A 485 36.55 -10.74 5.53
N GLU A 486 36.65 -10.48 4.23
CA GLU A 486 37.20 -9.22 3.70
C GLU A 486 36.44 -7.99 4.19
N LEU A 487 35.11 -8.04 4.06
CA LEU A 487 34.24 -6.95 4.41
C LEU A 487 34.27 -6.66 5.93
N CYS A 488 34.14 -7.70 6.75
CA CYS A 488 34.11 -7.55 8.20
C CYS A 488 35.48 -7.18 8.78
N ALA A 489 36.60 -7.62 8.17
CA ALA A 489 37.92 -7.15 8.54
C ALA A 489 38.08 -5.62 8.33
N SER A 490 37.55 -5.10 7.21
CA SER A 490 37.55 -3.66 6.94
C SER A 490 36.69 -2.88 7.96
N ILE A 491 35.52 -3.44 8.35
CA ILE A 491 34.61 -2.85 9.35
C ILE A 491 35.27 -2.86 10.73
N ALA A 492 35.88 -3.98 11.11
CA ALA A 492 36.58 -4.13 12.39
C ALA A 492 37.77 -3.16 12.53
N ALA A 493 38.55 -2.99 11.45
CA ALA A 493 39.66 -2.02 11.43
C ALA A 493 39.20 -0.58 11.64
N ARG A 494 37.97 -0.22 11.27
CA ARG A 494 37.36 1.10 11.50
C ARG A 494 36.63 1.21 12.85
N GLN A 495 36.59 0.13 13.63
CA GLN A 495 35.84 0.05 14.89
C GLN A 495 34.35 0.37 14.72
N GLU A 496 33.78 0.06 13.56
CA GLU A 496 32.37 0.26 13.25
C GLU A 496 31.55 -0.97 13.63
N LYS A 497 30.26 -0.74 13.98
CA LYS A 497 29.34 -1.83 14.33
C LYS A 497 28.54 -2.29 13.14
N THR A 498 28.31 -3.60 13.08
CA THR A 498 27.57 -4.24 11.99
C THR A 498 26.43 -5.12 12.46
N ILE A 499 25.38 -5.20 11.65
CA ILE A 499 24.28 -6.16 11.81
C ILE A 499 24.27 -7.09 10.60
N LEU A 500 24.15 -8.39 10.84
CA LEU A 500 24.01 -9.38 9.79
C LEU A 500 22.61 -10.00 9.83
N PHE A 501 22.02 -10.17 8.66
CA PHE A 501 20.73 -10.84 8.50
C PHE A 501 20.88 -12.10 7.65
N THR A 502 20.27 -13.19 8.12
CA THR A 502 20.16 -14.45 7.38
C THR A 502 18.77 -15.08 7.57
N GLN A 503 18.30 -15.81 6.56
CA GLN A 503 17.06 -16.58 6.68
C GLN A 503 17.28 -17.93 7.40
N PHE A 504 18.52 -18.43 7.42
CA PHE A 504 18.86 -19.76 7.94
C PHE A 504 19.40 -19.69 9.36
N ARG A 505 18.67 -20.28 10.30
CA ARG A 505 19.12 -20.32 11.68
C ARG A 505 20.38 -21.19 11.86
N SER A 506 20.52 -22.24 11.09
CA SER A 506 21.64 -23.20 11.17
C SER A 506 23.02 -22.56 10.96
N ILE A 507 23.12 -21.51 10.15
CA ILE A 507 24.40 -20.86 9.87
C ILE A 507 24.82 -19.82 10.94
N ILE A 508 23.90 -19.41 11.83
CA ILE A 508 24.16 -18.34 12.82
C ILE A 508 25.35 -18.65 13.72
N PRO A 509 25.50 -19.85 14.33
CA PRO A 509 26.66 -20.16 15.17
C PRO A 509 27.99 -20.01 14.39
N HIS A 510 28.08 -20.53 13.18
CA HIS A 510 29.30 -20.49 12.37
C HIS A 510 29.65 -19.08 11.90
N LEU A 511 28.65 -18.25 11.58
CA LEU A 511 28.84 -16.82 11.33
C LEU A 511 29.33 -16.09 12.60
N HIS A 512 28.81 -16.46 13.77
CA HIS A 512 29.24 -15.88 15.04
C HIS A 512 30.70 -16.18 15.33
N ASP A 513 31.14 -17.43 15.13
CA ASP A 513 32.51 -17.85 15.36
C ASP A 513 33.49 -17.17 14.38
N LEU A 514 33.14 -17.12 13.09
CA LEU A 514 33.91 -16.39 12.08
C LEU A 514 34.10 -14.92 12.46
N LEU A 515 33.00 -14.24 12.82
CA LEU A 515 33.03 -12.83 13.15
C LEU A 515 33.73 -12.57 14.50
N SER A 516 33.58 -13.44 15.48
CA SER A 516 34.29 -13.33 16.75
C SER A 516 35.80 -13.37 16.56
N GLY A 517 36.28 -14.24 15.65
CA GLY A 517 37.69 -14.28 15.25
C GLY A 517 38.15 -12.99 14.56
N ILE A 518 37.34 -12.41 13.67
CA ILE A 518 37.68 -11.19 12.92
C ILE A 518 37.68 -9.94 13.83
N PHE A 519 36.64 -9.78 14.66
CA PHE A 519 36.51 -8.61 15.55
C PHE A 519 37.30 -8.73 16.85
N GLY A 520 37.87 -9.91 17.16
CA GLY A 520 38.55 -10.18 18.42
C GLY A 520 37.66 -10.10 19.66
N ARG A 521 36.34 -10.03 19.47
CA ARG A 521 35.30 -9.90 20.53
C ARG A 521 34.04 -10.65 20.12
N SER A 522 33.38 -11.26 21.10
CA SER A 522 32.08 -11.92 20.88
C SER A 522 30.99 -10.90 20.54
N GLY A 523 30.10 -11.28 19.61
CA GLY A 523 28.91 -10.54 19.25
C GLY A 523 27.64 -11.05 19.92
N LEU A 524 26.51 -10.61 19.38
CA LEU A 524 25.18 -11.01 19.84
C LEU A 524 24.44 -11.78 18.76
N THR A 525 23.55 -12.67 19.17
CA THR A 525 22.68 -13.41 18.24
C THR A 525 21.22 -13.28 18.66
N LEU A 526 20.32 -13.10 17.68
CA LEU A 526 18.89 -12.99 17.92
C LEU A 526 18.10 -13.76 16.85
N HIS A 527 17.30 -14.70 17.27
CA HIS A 527 16.48 -15.52 16.37
C HIS A 527 15.07 -15.78 16.95
N GLY A 528 14.22 -16.48 16.19
CA GLY A 528 12.83 -16.73 16.60
C GLY A 528 12.67 -17.48 17.93
N GLY A 529 13.67 -18.27 18.33
CA GLY A 529 13.67 -18.98 19.61
C GLY A 529 14.18 -18.16 20.81
N THR A 530 14.68 -16.92 20.60
CA THR A 530 15.13 -16.07 21.71
C THR A 530 13.93 -15.55 22.50
N PRO A 531 13.87 -15.75 23.84
CA PRO A 531 12.78 -15.27 24.68
C PRO A 531 12.60 -13.75 24.62
N ILE A 532 11.37 -13.26 24.75
CA ILE A 532 11.05 -11.83 24.63
C ILE A 532 11.86 -10.95 25.60
N PRO A 533 12.01 -11.29 26.90
CA PRO A 533 12.81 -10.49 27.82
C PRO A 533 14.29 -10.40 27.42
N GLU A 534 14.86 -11.48 26.90
CA GLU A 534 16.25 -11.53 26.45
C GLU A 534 16.50 -10.66 25.23
N ARG A 535 15.50 -10.52 24.33
CA ARG A 535 15.60 -9.64 23.15
C ARG A 535 15.85 -8.20 23.54
N GLN A 536 15.17 -7.71 24.59
CA GLN A 536 15.37 -6.35 25.09
C GLN A 536 16.78 -6.15 25.63
N ASN A 537 17.30 -7.14 26.37
CA ASN A 537 18.66 -7.10 26.89
C ASN A 537 19.71 -7.08 25.78
N ILE A 538 19.52 -7.89 24.73
CA ILE A 538 20.38 -7.91 23.52
C ILE A 538 20.41 -6.53 22.87
N VAL A 539 19.25 -5.92 22.64
CA VAL A 539 19.14 -4.58 22.04
C VAL A 539 19.84 -3.54 22.91
N THR A 540 19.57 -3.54 24.21
CA THR A 540 20.19 -2.59 25.16
C THR A 540 21.71 -2.74 25.21
N ALA A 541 22.22 -3.97 25.19
CA ALA A 541 23.65 -4.24 25.17
C ALA A 541 24.30 -3.76 23.86
N PHE A 542 23.67 -4.01 22.71
CA PHE A 542 24.18 -3.58 21.40
C PHE A 542 24.20 -2.06 21.24
N GLN A 543 23.19 -1.36 21.79
CA GLN A 543 23.07 0.09 21.71
C GLN A 543 24.10 0.87 22.55
N LYS A 544 24.80 0.23 23.48
CA LYS A 544 25.92 0.87 24.20
C LYS A 544 27.09 1.08 23.24
N GLU A 545 27.73 2.21 23.28
CA GLU A 545 28.89 2.53 22.42
C GLU A 545 30.02 1.50 22.59
N SER A 546 30.35 1.13 23.85
CA SER A 546 31.31 0.07 24.18
C SER A 546 30.76 -1.34 24.04
N GLY A 547 29.51 -1.52 23.61
CA GLY A 547 28.85 -2.81 23.45
C GLY A 547 29.48 -3.69 22.37
N PRO A 548 28.92 -4.90 22.17
CA PRO A 548 29.40 -5.84 21.17
C PRO A 548 29.48 -5.25 19.77
N PRO A 549 30.50 -5.62 18.96
CA PRO A 549 30.75 -5.01 17.66
C PRO A 549 29.78 -5.49 16.56
N PHE A 550 29.19 -6.64 16.73
CA PHE A 550 28.25 -7.17 15.74
C PHE A 550 27.05 -7.87 16.40
N CYS A 551 25.95 -7.91 15.64
CA CYS A 551 24.75 -8.65 15.99
C CYS A 551 24.23 -9.43 14.77
N ILE A 552 23.99 -10.74 14.94
CA ILE A 552 23.45 -11.60 13.87
C ILE A 552 21.98 -11.86 14.16
N LEU A 553 21.12 -11.57 13.20
CA LEU A 553 19.68 -11.73 13.35
C LEU A 553 19.10 -12.66 12.28
N SER A 554 18.18 -13.50 12.68
CA SER A 554 17.34 -14.13 11.66
C SER A 554 16.33 -13.13 11.08
N LEU A 555 16.11 -13.15 9.76
CA LEU A 555 15.19 -12.23 9.08
C LEU A 555 13.78 -12.22 9.70
N LYS A 556 13.28 -13.37 10.15
CA LYS A 556 11.99 -13.46 10.84
C LYS A 556 11.97 -12.74 12.19
N ALA A 557 13.10 -12.73 12.91
CA ALA A 557 13.22 -12.02 14.18
C ALA A 557 13.37 -10.50 13.98
N ALA A 558 13.91 -10.07 12.85
CA ALA A 558 14.00 -8.65 12.49
C ALA A 558 12.64 -7.94 12.39
N GLY A 559 11.55 -8.68 12.14
CA GLY A 559 10.18 -8.16 12.12
C GLY A 559 9.66 -7.61 13.46
N THR A 560 10.41 -7.73 14.56
CA THR A 560 9.93 -7.50 15.93
C THR A 560 10.15 -6.09 16.50
N GLY A 561 10.16 -5.03 15.69
CA GLY A 561 10.17 -3.64 16.21
C GLY A 561 11.48 -3.17 16.87
N LEU A 562 12.58 -3.90 16.70
CA LEU A 562 13.86 -3.61 17.31
C LEU A 562 14.48 -2.30 16.78
N THR A 563 15.23 -1.58 17.63
CA THR A 563 16.01 -0.39 17.26
C THR A 563 17.49 -0.69 17.45
N LEU A 564 18.28 -0.63 16.37
CA LEU A 564 19.70 -1.00 16.34
C LEU A 564 20.54 0.11 15.64
N THR A 565 20.29 1.36 16.02
CA THR A 565 20.86 2.55 15.36
C THR A 565 22.37 2.75 15.62
N GLN A 566 22.99 1.97 16.49
CA GLN A 566 24.44 1.99 16.66
C GLN A 566 25.20 1.31 15.52
N ALA A 567 24.52 0.55 14.67
CA ALA A 567 25.14 -0.07 13.49
C ALA A 567 25.20 0.92 12.33
N SER A 568 26.38 1.07 11.74
CA SER A 568 26.62 1.77 10.47
C SER A 568 26.69 0.84 9.27
N HIS A 569 26.77 -0.48 9.50
CA HIS A 569 26.77 -1.49 8.45
C HIS A 569 25.64 -2.49 8.65
N VAL A 570 24.97 -2.82 7.54
CA VAL A 570 23.96 -3.87 7.47
C VAL A 570 24.38 -4.85 6.38
N ILE A 571 24.46 -6.14 6.69
CA ILE A 571 24.88 -7.18 5.76
C ILE A 571 23.75 -8.19 5.61
N HIS A 572 23.19 -8.31 4.41
CA HIS A 572 22.30 -9.41 4.04
C HIS A 572 23.13 -10.56 3.48
N VAL A 573 23.26 -11.62 4.27
CA VAL A 573 24.07 -12.80 3.94
C VAL A 573 23.44 -13.59 2.80
N ASP A 574 22.12 -13.65 2.78
CA ASP A 574 21.33 -14.30 1.75
C ASP A 574 20.13 -13.43 1.34
N ARG A 575 19.69 -13.58 0.09
CA ARG A 575 18.58 -12.81 -0.47
C ARG A 575 17.24 -13.42 -0.07
N TRP A 576 16.25 -12.58 0.27
CA TRP A 576 14.89 -13.01 0.52
C TRP A 576 13.99 -12.78 -0.70
N TRP A 577 12.90 -13.53 -0.82
CA TRP A 577 11.96 -13.44 -1.94
C TRP A 577 11.09 -12.16 -1.92
N ASN A 578 11.02 -11.47 -0.78
CA ASN A 578 10.21 -10.29 -0.56
C ASN A 578 11.09 -9.09 -0.19
N PRO A 579 11.16 -8.03 -1.04
CA PRO A 579 11.98 -6.86 -0.80
C PRO A 579 11.57 -6.10 0.47
N ALA A 580 10.29 -6.15 0.83
CA ALA A 580 9.79 -5.47 2.03
C ALA A 580 10.40 -6.03 3.32
N VAL A 581 10.63 -7.34 3.40
CA VAL A 581 11.25 -7.97 4.57
C VAL A 581 12.73 -7.59 4.69
N GLU A 582 13.48 -7.52 3.57
CA GLU A 582 14.87 -7.03 3.58
C GLU A 582 14.94 -5.55 3.99
N ASN A 583 14.05 -4.72 3.44
CA ASN A 583 13.97 -3.30 3.80
C ASN A 583 13.59 -3.13 5.27
N GLN A 584 12.62 -3.92 5.77
CA GLN A 584 12.22 -3.92 7.18
C GLN A 584 13.40 -4.29 8.10
N ALA A 585 14.24 -5.24 7.70
CA ALA A 585 15.44 -5.60 8.43
C ALA A 585 16.47 -4.46 8.42
N THR A 586 16.73 -3.87 7.26
CA THR A 586 17.62 -2.71 7.10
C THR A 586 17.15 -1.51 7.94
N ASP A 587 15.85 -1.27 8.03
CA ASP A 587 15.22 -0.19 8.79
C ASP A 587 15.36 -0.33 10.32
N ARG A 588 15.95 -1.40 10.82
CA ARG A 588 16.36 -1.52 12.23
C ARG A 588 17.59 -0.68 12.55
N ALA A 589 18.49 -0.52 11.58
CA ALA A 589 19.65 0.36 11.67
C ALA A 589 19.37 1.75 11.09
N TYR A 590 18.69 1.83 9.95
CA TYR A 590 18.36 3.08 9.27
C TYR A 590 17.03 3.65 9.74
N ARG A 591 17.06 4.34 10.86
CA ARG A 591 15.88 4.87 11.56
C ARG A 591 16.19 6.20 12.22
N ILE A 592 15.17 7.00 12.55
CA ILE A 592 15.31 8.21 13.35
C ILE A 592 16.11 7.91 14.64
N GLY A 593 17.15 8.68 14.89
CA GLY A 593 18.16 8.43 15.93
C GLY A 593 19.43 7.76 15.42
N GLN A 594 19.54 7.51 14.11
CA GLN A 594 20.80 7.18 13.46
C GLN A 594 21.59 8.46 13.18
N HIS A 595 22.88 8.45 13.51
CA HIS A 595 23.77 9.62 13.34
C HIS A 595 24.93 9.34 12.38
N ARG A 596 25.04 8.11 11.86
CA ARG A 596 26.10 7.69 10.93
C ARG A 596 25.50 7.20 9.62
N ASN A 597 26.18 7.42 8.51
CA ASN A 597 25.77 6.83 7.23
C ASN A 597 25.65 5.32 7.33
N VAL A 598 24.61 4.76 6.74
CA VAL A 598 24.35 3.32 6.78
C VAL A 598 24.69 2.69 5.44
N LEU A 599 25.66 1.78 5.47
CA LEU A 599 26.09 1.00 4.31
C LEU A 599 25.40 -0.37 4.35
N VAL A 600 24.60 -0.65 3.33
CA VAL A 600 23.84 -1.91 3.20
C VAL A 600 24.49 -2.80 2.17
N HIS A 601 25.13 -3.87 2.62
CA HIS A 601 25.80 -4.85 1.78
C HIS A 601 24.86 -6.03 1.51
N ARG A 602 24.68 -6.37 0.23
CA ARG A 602 23.89 -7.53 -0.19
C ARG A 602 24.81 -8.53 -0.85
N LEU A 603 25.02 -9.67 -0.21
CA LEU A 603 25.81 -10.75 -0.78
C LEU A 603 25.00 -11.46 -1.86
N ILE A 604 25.56 -11.56 -3.07
CA ILE A 604 24.87 -12.15 -4.23
C ILE A 604 25.87 -13.04 -4.96
N CYS A 605 25.60 -14.34 -5.02
CA CYS A 605 26.37 -15.26 -5.86
C CYS A 605 25.99 -15.09 -7.34
N ARG A 606 26.96 -14.70 -8.18
CA ARG A 606 26.74 -14.51 -9.62
C ARG A 606 26.43 -15.83 -10.32
N GLY A 607 25.57 -15.77 -11.35
CA GLY A 607 25.18 -16.93 -12.14
C GLY A 607 24.27 -17.92 -11.41
N THR A 608 23.67 -17.49 -10.30
CA THR A 608 22.82 -18.35 -9.45
C THR A 608 21.39 -17.84 -9.36
N ILE A 609 20.56 -18.58 -8.62
CA ILE A 609 19.21 -18.17 -8.28
C ILE A 609 19.17 -16.80 -7.58
N GLU A 610 20.24 -16.39 -6.87
CA GLU A 610 20.28 -15.11 -6.18
C GLU A 610 20.32 -13.92 -7.14
N ASP A 611 20.97 -14.04 -8.31
CA ASP A 611 20.88 -13.04 -9.38
C ASP A 611 19.44 -12.87 -9.89
N ARG A 612 18.74 -14.00 -10.11
CA ARG A 612 17.34 -13.98 -10.55
C ARG A 612 16.41 -13.38 -9.50
N ILE A 613 16.65 -13.69 -8.23
CA ILE A 613 15.93 -13.08 -7.12
C ILE A 613 16.18 -11.56 -7.11
N ASP A 614 17.42 -11.10 -7.27
CA ASP A 614 17.76 -9.68 -7.28
C ASP A 614 17.05 -8.92 -8.41
N ALA A 615 17.03 -9.47 -9.63
CA ALA A 615 16.29 -8.91 -10.76
C ALA A 615 14.79 -8.82 -10.47
N MET A 616 14.17 -9.91 -10.01
CA MET A 616 12.76 -9.95 -9.63
C MET A 616 12.41 -8.93 -8.53
N LEU A 617 13.29 -8.74 -7.54
CA LEU A 617 13.08 -7.76 -6.47
C LEU A 617 13.12 -6.31 -6.99
N LYS A 618 13.96 -6.02 -7.98
CA LYS A 618 13.99 -4.72 -8.65
C LYS A 618 12.69 -4.43 -9.40
N ASP A 619 12.14 -5.42 -10.11
CA ASP A 619 10.88 -5.26 -10.84
C ASP A 619 9.69 -5.05 -9.89
N LYS A 620 9.64 -5.77 -8.76
CA LYS A 620 8.61 -5.57 -7.72
C LYS A 620 8.67 -4.17 -7.10
N ARG A 621 9.87 -3.62 -6.88
CA ARG A 621 10.03 -2.24 -6.40
C ARG A 621 9.50 -1.23 -7.41
N ARG A 622 9.86 -1.37 -8.70
CA ARG A 622 9.34 -0.50 -9.77
C ARG A 622 7.82 -0.49 -9.81
N MET A 623 7.17 -1.66 -9.75
CA MET A 623 5.70 -1.74 -9.73
C MET A 623 5.09 -0.98 -8.54
N ALA A 624 5.66 -1.13 -7.35
CA ALA A 624 5.18 -0.41 -6.16
C ALA A 624 5.41 1.10 -6.28
N ASP A 625 6.56 1.51 -6.81
CA ASP A 625 6.87 2.93 -7.00
C ASP A 625 5.97 3.56 -8.08
N ASP A 626 5.72 2.87 -9.20
CA ASP A 626 4.81 3.34 -10.26
C ASP A 626 3.38 3.53 -9.75
N LEU A 627 2.93 2.70 -8.81
CA LEU A 627 1.59 2.82 -8.23
C LEU A 627 1.46 4.02 -7.28
N PHE A 628 2.54 4.39 -6.59
CA PHE A 628 2.51 5.43 -5.55
C PHE A 628 3.30 6.70 -5.90
N SER A 629 3.97 6.77 -7.06
CA SER A 629 4.72 7.96 -7.49
C SER A 629 3.79 9.12 -7.90
N GLY A 630 4.20 10.35 -7.62
CA GLY A 630 3.53 11.60 -8.00
C GLY A 630 3.00 12.41 -6.79
N GLY A 631 3.39 13.70 -6.69
CA GLY A 631 2.96 14.62 -5.64
C GLY A 631 1.46 14.99 -5.69
N PRO A 632 0.91 15.64 -4.64
CA PRO A 632 -0.52 16.02 -4.58
C PRO A 632 -0.97 16.91 -5.74
N GLU A 633 -0.08 17.71 -6.28
CA GLU A 633 -0.38 18.73 -7.31
C GLU A 633 -0.65 18.14 -8.70
N GLN A 634 -0.10 16.99 -9.05
CA GLN A 634 -0.33 16.34 -10.34
C GLN A 634 -1.68 15.63 -10.47
N TRP A 635 -2.48 15.62 -9.44
CA TRP A 635 -3.75 14.91 -9.37
C TRP A 635 -4.88 15.58 -10.16
N LEU A 636 -4.71 16.85 -10.48
CA LEU A 636 -5.77 17.72 -11.01
C LEU A 636 -5.52 18.22 -12.43
N MET A 637 -4.36 17.94 -13.00
CA MET A 637 -4.02 18.44 -14.35
C MET A 637 -4.11 17.37 -15.46
N ASN A 638 -4.54 16.12 -15.15
CA ASN A 638 -4.75 15.09 -16.18
C ASN A 638 -6.09 14.40 -16.01
#